data_ca65c7be1ea5db08e70729147a124070
#
_entry.id   ca65c7be1ea5db08e70729147a124070
#
_cell.length_a   1.000
_cell.length_b   1.000
_cell.length_c   1.000
_cell.angle_alpha   90.00
_cell.angle_beta   90.00
_cell.angle_gamma   90.00
#
_symmetry.space_group_name_H-M   'P 1'
#
loop_
_entity.id
_entity.type
_entity.pdbx_description
1 polymer ?
#
loop_
_entity_poly.entity_id
_entity_poly.type
_entity_poly.pdbx_seq_one_letter_code
_entity_poly.pdbx_strand_id
1 'polypeptide(L)'
;MKFYCENAETVISELSSDTNGLTSGEAERRLAEHGKNKLAEGKKDSIIKQLLKQLADPMIIILLVAAAISGVLAVTQGESFADVIIILAVVIVNAVLGVYQENKAEKAIEALQEMSAATSKVLRDGKIVSVRSEELTIGDVVLLEAGDAVPADGRIIENASLKIEEAALTGESVPVSKFIDAINLTDSADVPLGDRKNMAYMGSTVVYGRGAMIVTAVGMQTEMGKIADALANAQEGQTPLQIKLTQLSKVLTWLVLGICAAVFAVQLLRAGGFDFETVLSSFMIAVSLAVAAIPEGLAAVVTVVLSIGVTNMSKRNAIIRKLTAVETLGCAQIICSDKTGTLTQNKMTVVDFFGDDKDLISKAMALCSDAEIDADGVVTGEPTEAALVVWANKLDHNKTALKEDFPRCGEAPFDSGRKMMSTVHLAHNGVVQYTKGAPDVIIDRCTHYMKNGEAVPMTDEYRKEIAGANKAMADKALRVLACAMRVWEREPDSFEPEQLEHDLCFVGLTGMIDPVRPEVKAAIDECVGAGVRAVMITGDHIDTAVAIAKELGILRPGDRAITGSELSQMSDAEFEACFRDISVYARVQPEHKTRIVNAWRGAGYVTAMTGDGVNDAPSIKSADIGVGMGITGTDVTKNVADMVLADDNFASIVGAVEEGRRIYDNIRKAIQFLLGSNMSEVISIFAATVLGFTILKPVHLLWINLVTDCFPALALGMEKAEPDIMRRKPRSASAGIFAGGMGIDIAYQGLLVSALTLASYFIGHFIESGVWEIADSPDGMTMAFLTMSMAEIFHSFNMRSQRGSIFKLPGHNIMLIGAAIGSLLLTTVVCEVPLLAGAFGFTSVELGEYAIAIGLGFCVIPIVELVKLIQRLTAAKKSDIV
;
A
#
# COMPACT_ATOMS: atom_id res chain seq x y z
N MET A 1 -36.47 -14.22 16.17
CA MET A 1 -37.43 -13.12 16.25
C MET A 1 -37.34 -12.27 14.99
N LYS A 2 -38.46 -11.63 14.56
CA LYS A 2 -38.44 -10.75 13.37
C LYS A 2 -38.40 -9.30 13.85
N PHE A 3 -37.16 -8.82 14.18
CA PHE A 3 -36.93 -7.48 14.76
C PHE A 3 -37.54 -6.32 13.91
N TYR A 4 -37.73 -6.51 12.61
CA TYR A 4 -38.34 -5.50 11.72
C TYR A 4 -39.88 -5.38 11.92
N CYS A 5 -40.53 -6.35 12.58
CA CYS A 5 -41.96 -6.30 12.90
C CYS A 5 -42.25 -5.68 14.27
N GLU A 6 -41.21 -5.41 15.07
CA GLU A 6 -41.35 -4.92 16.43
C GLU A 6 -41.01 -3.44 16.54
N ASN A 7 -41.65 -2.77 17.50
CA ASN A 7 -41.31 -1.39 17.83
C ASN A 7 -39.89 -1.30 18.42
N ALA A 8 -39.20 -0.18 18.20
CA ALA A 8 -37.83 0.04 18.66
C ALA A 8 -37.68 -0.21 20.17
N GLU A 9 -38.59 0.26 20.98
CA GLU A 9 -38.58 0.06 22.46
C GLU A 9 -38.66 -1.42 22.85
N THR A 10 -39.50 -2.20 22.15
CA THR A 10 -39.63 -3.63 22.36
C THR A 10 -38.31 -4.35 22.02
N VAL A 11 -37.68 -3.98 20.91
CA VAL A 11 -36.38 -4.57 20.49
C VAL A 11 -35.28 -4.26 21.52
N ILE A 12 -35.20 -3.01 21.99
CA ILE A 12 -34.22 -2.62 23.04
C ILE A 12 -34.43 -3.45 24.31
N SER A 13 -35.70 -3.59 24.77
CA SER A 13 -36.03 -4.38 25.94
C SER A 13 -35.71 -5.86 25.79
N GLU A 14 -36.02 -6.47 24.63
CA GLU A 14 -35.75 -7.89 24.38
C GLU A 14 -34.26 -8.20 24.26
N LEU A 15 -33.49 -7.28 23.70
CA LEU A 15 -32.03 -7.42 23.64
C LEU A 15 -31.37 -7.05 24.99
N SER A 16 -32.21 -6.78 26.04
CA SER A 16 -31.72 -6.38 27.36
C SER A 16 -30.66 -5.26 27.28
N SER A 17 -30.97 -4.24 26.48
CA SER A 17 -30.17 -3.04 26.27
C SER A 17 -30.91 -1.80 26.79
N ASP A 18 -30.29 -0.65 26.72
CA ASP A 18 -30.84 0.64 27.11
C ASP A 18 -30.59 1.67 25.99
N THR A 19 -31.39 2.74 25.96
CA THR A 19 -31.18 3.89 25.06
C THR A 19 -29.85 4.59 25.31
N ASN A 20 -29.25 4.44 26.50
CA ASN A 20 -27.89 4.90 26.86
C ASN A 20 -26.78 3.88 26.48
N GLY A 21 -27.14 2.79 25.81
CA GLY A 21 -26.25 1.72 25.39
C GLY A 21 -25.91 0.71 26.51
N LEU A 22 -25.15 -0.33 26.17
CA LEU A 22 -24.67 -1.32 27.12
C LEU A 22 -23.62 -0.74 28.05
N THR A 23 -23.52 -1.33 29.25
CA THR A 23 -22.33 -1.10 30.09
C THR A 23 -21.10 -1.82 29.49
N SER A 24 -19.90 -1.26 29.68
CA SER A 24 -18.67 -1.85 29.15
C SER A 24 -18.47 -3.31 29.63
N GLY A 25 -18.79 -3.61 30.89
CA GLY A 25 -18.69 -4.97 31.42
C GLY A 25 -19.69 -5.96 30.80
N GLU A 26 -20.93 -5.50 30.49
CA GLU A 26 -21.92 -6.33 29.82
C GLU A 26 -21.54 -6.56 28.35
N ALA A 27 -20.97 -5.55 27.68
CA ALA A 27 -20.48 -5.69 26.31
C ALA A 27 -19.33 -6.72 26.22
N GLU A 28 -18.38 -6.71 27.17
CA GLU A 28 -17.31 -7.72 27.24
C GLU A 28 -17.85 -9.14 27.49
N ARG A 29 -18.85 -9.27 28.39
CA ARG A 29 -19.49 -10.56 28.66
C ARG A 29 -20.16 -11.11 27.41
N ARG A 30 -20.93 -10.28 26.70
CA ARG A 30 -21.61 -10.69 25.46
C ARG A 30 -20.65 -10.99 24.33
N LEU A 31 -19.56 -10.22 24.23
CA LEU A 31 -18.49 -10.49 23.25
C LEU A 31 -17.84 -11.87 23.49
N ALA A 32 -17.65 -12.26 24.77
CA ALA A 32 -17.16 -13.60 25.11
C ALA A 32 -18.17 -14.72 24.78
N GLU A 33 -19.47 -14.44 24.90
CA GLU A 33 -20.56 -15.39 24.65
C GLU A 33 -20.85 -15.56 23.14
N HIS A 34 -20.95 -14.46 22.40
CA HIS A 34 -21.34 -14.45 20.97
C HIS A 34 -20.17 -14.48 20.01
N GLY A 35 -18.94 -14.26 20.50
CA GLY A 35 -17.73 -14.15 19.68
C GLY A 35 -17.58 -12.79 19.00
N LYS A 36 -16.49 -12.62 18.28
CA LYS A 36 -16.20 -11.39 17.56
C LYS A 36 -17.11 -11.20 16.33
N ASN A 37 -17.44 -9.95 16.03
CA ASN A 37 -18.16 -9.57 14.82
C ASN A 37 -17.25 -9.65 13.59
N LYS A 38 -16.90 -10.88 13.22
CA LYS A 38 -16.08 -11.20 12.03
C LYS A 38 -16.79 -12.23 11.16
N LEU A 39 -16.71 -12.07 9.86
CA LEU A 39 -17.05 -13.13 8.91
C LEU A 39 -16.00 -14.24 9.02
N ALA A 40 -16.42 -15.49 8.80
CA ALA A 40 -15.50 -16.63 8.84
C ALA A 40 -14.42 -16.44 7.77
N GLU A 41 -13.19 -16.32 8.21
CA GLU A 41 -12.04 -16.44 7.33
C GLU A 41 -11.94 -17.89 6.84
N GLY A 42 -11.47 -18.09 5.60
CA GLY A 42 -11.24 -19.44 5.08
C GLY A 42 -10.42 -20.25 6.07
N LYS A 43 -10.77 -21.52 6.27
CA LYS A 43 -10.04 -22.40 7.20
C LYS A 43 -8.56 -22.43 6.83
N LYS A 44 -7.70 -21.91 7.70
CA LYS A 44 -6.25 -22.03 7.55
C LYS A 44 -5.85 -23.48 7.40
N ASP A 45 -5.02 -23.77 6.42
CA ASP A 45 -4.47 -25.10 6.25
C ASP A 45 -3.66 -25.47 7.50
N SER A 46 -3.92 -26.67 8.07
CA SER A 46 -3.10 -27.14 9.19
C SER A 46 -1.64 -27.30 8.75
N ILE A 47 -0.70 -27.16 9.68
CA ILE A 47 0.75 -27.34 9.41
C ILE A 47 1.03 -28.67 8.70
N ILE A 48 0.31 -29.72 9.08
CA ILE A 48 0.44 -31.03 8.45
C ILE A 48 -0.03 -30.99 6.98
N LYS A 49 -1.13 -30.28 6.68
CA LYS A 49 -1.63 -30.13 5.31
C LYS A 49 -0.70 -29.27 4.47
N GLN A 50 -0.12 -28.20 5.03
CA GLN A 50 0.91 -27.39 4.37
C GLN A 50 2.15 -28.25 4.07
N LEU A 51 2.60 -29.06 5.03
CA LEU A 51 3.72 -29.97 4.83
C LEU A 51 3.43 -31.00 3.72
N LEU A 52 2.23 -31.57 3.71
CA LEU A 52 1.81 -32.50 2.65
C LEU A 52 1.71 -31.82 1.28
N LYS A 53 1.29 -30.55 1.23
CA LYS A 53 1.32 -29.78 -0.02
C LYS A 53 2.75 -29.56 -0.53
N GLN A 54 3.69 -29.26 0.35
CA GLN A 54 5.11 -29.13 0.00
C GLN A 54 5.65 -30.47 -0.51
N LEU A 55 5.36 -31.58 0.17
CA LEU A 55 5.77 -32.92 -0.27
C LEU A 55 5.09 -33.37 -1.58
N ALA A 56 3.97 -32.79 -1.95
CA ALA A 56 3.29 -33.05 -3.23
C ALA A 56 3.83 -32.17 -4.39
N ASP A 57 4.85 -31.35 -4.13
CA ASP A 57 5.53 -30.60 -5.19
C ASP A 57 6.15 -31.60 -6.19
N PRO A 58 5.98 -31.40 -7.51
CA PRO A 58 6.51 -32.30 -8.53
C PRO A 58 8.01 -32.58 -8.39
N MET A 59 8.77 -31.61 -7.89
CA MET A 59 10.20 -31.73 -7.68
C MET A 59 10.55 -32.65 -6.53
N ILE A 60 9.88 -32.48 -5.40
CA ILE A 60 10.05 -33.36 -4.24
C ILE A 60 9.62 -34.78 -4.59
N ILE A 61 8.61 -34.96 -5.42
CA ILE A 61 8.20 -36.30 -5.92
C ILE A 61 9.35 -36.91 -6.74
N ILE A 62 10.01 -36.17 -7.62
CA ILE A 62 11.17 -36.67 -8.39
C ILE A 62 12.30 -37.11 -7.44
N LEU A 63 12.59 -36.31 -6.40
CA LEU A 63 13.59 -36.65 -5.39
C LEU A 63 13.22 -37.88 -4.58
N LEU A 64 11.95 -38.01 -4.20
CA LEU A 64 11.47 -39.21 -3.50
C LEU A 64 11.55 -40.47 -4.38
N VAL A 65 11.28 -40.34 -5.68
CA VAL A 65 11.50 -41.41 -6.65
C VAL A 65 12.99 -41.77 -6.76
N ALA A 66 13.86 -40.78 -6.84
CA ALA A 66 15.30 -40.97 -6.85
C ALA A 66 15.77 -41.70 -5.58
N ALA A 67 15.33 -41.26 -4.39
CA ALA A 67 15.62 -41.89 -3.12
C ALA A 67 15.14 -43.37 -3.07
N ALA A 68 13.95 -43.63 -3.61
CA ALA A 68 13.43 -45.02 -3.69
C ALA A 68 14.28 -45.88 -4.60
N ILE A 69 14.74 -45.35 -5.75
CA ILE A 69 15.60 -46.07 -6.68
C ILE A 69 16.99 -46.32 -6.05
N SER A 70 17.61 -45.28 -5.43
CA SER A 70 18.87 -45.45 -4.70
C SER A 70 18.75 -46.48 -3.56
N GLY A 71 17.58 -46.51 -2.89
CA GLY A 71 17.29 -47.52 -1.87
C GLY A 71 17.27 -48.97 -2.44
N VAL A 72 16.67 -49.13 -3.61
CA VAL A 72 16.68 -50.46 -4.31
C VAL A 72 18.10 -50.87 -4.68
N LEU A 73 18.95 -49.91 -5.16
CA LEU A 73 20.35 -50.13 -5.49
C LEU A 73 21.17 -50.53 -4.24
N ALA A 74 20.98 -49.82 -3.13
CA ALA A 74 21.64 -50.10 -1.88
C ALA A 74 21.34 -51.55 -1.39
N VAL A 75 20.10 -52.03 -1.57
CA VAL A 75 19.70 -53.38 -1.20
C VAL A 75 20.24 -54.45 -2.19
N THR A 76 20.21 -54.17 -3.50
CA THR A 76 20.52 -55.17 -4.54
C THR A 76 22.02 -55.27 -4.82
N GLN A 77 22.75 -54.14 -4.69
CA GLN A 77 24.19 -54.08 -5.01
C GLN A 77 25.08 -53.98 -3.76
N GLY A 78 24.48 -53.86 -2.57
CA GLY A 78 25.23 -53.69 -1.32
C GLY A 78 25.87 -52.32 -1.15
N GLU A 79 25.33 -51.27 -1.88
CA GLU A 79 25.77 -49.91 -1.76
C GLU A 79 25.34 -49.25 -0.43
N SER A 80 25.93 -48.12 -0.10
CA SER A 80 25.59 -47.37 1.11
C SER A 80 24.20 -46.75 1.03
N PHE A 81 23.44 -46.80 2.14
CA PHE A 81 22.18 -46.05 2.28
C PHE A 81 22.38 -44.53 2.49
N ALA A 82 23.64 -44.05 2.44
CA ALA A 82 23.94 -42.66 2.71
C ALA A 82 23.17 -41.69 1.78
N ASP A 83 23.16 -41.95 0.48
CA ASP A 83 22.45 -41.12 -0.50
C ASP A 83 20.94 -41.05 -0.21
N VAL A 84 20.31 -42.17 0.14
CA VAL A 84 18.89 -42.23 0.50
C VAL A 84 18.60 -41.36 1.73
N ILE A 85 19.42 -41.52 2.77
CA ILE A 85 19.27 -40.78 4.03
C ILE A 85 19.44 -39.29 3.78
N ILE A 86 20.44 -38.90 2.98
CA ILE A 86 20.72 -37.47 2.70
C ILE A 86 19.60 -36.87 1.86
N ILE A 87 19.15 -37.52 0.80
CA ILE A 87 18.03 -37.03 -0.02
C ILE A 87 16.77 -36.85 0.86
N LEU A 88 16.45 -37.83 1.70
CA LEU A 88 15.28 -37.70 2.59
C LEU A 88 15.46 -36.61 3.62
N ALA A 89 16.65 -36.44 4.19
CA ALA A 89 16.94 -35.35 5.13
C ALA A 89 16.78 -33.97 4.48
N VAL A 90 17.33 -33.78 3.28
CA VAL A 90 17.19 -32.53 2.52
C VAL A 90 15.72 -32.27 2.15
N VAL A 91 14.98 -33.29 1.69
CA VAL A 91 13.53 -33.13 1.40
C VAL A 91 12.76 -32.68 2.64
N ILE A 92 13.04 -33.28 3.82
CA ILE A 92 12.41 -32.86 5.08
C ILE A 92 12.79 -31.42 5.45
N VAL A 93 14.07 -31.08 5.38
CA VAL A 93 14.55 -29.71 5.69
C VAL A 93 13.91 -28.69 4.76
N ASN A 94 13.88 -28.98 3.45
CA ASN A 94 13.27 -28.09 2.46
C ASN A 94 11.75 -27.92 2.71
N ALA A 95 11.02 -28.99 2.96
CA ALA A 95 9.60 -28.93 3.27
C ALA A 95 9.31 -28.15 4.56
N VAL A 96 10.11 -28.34 5.61
CA VAL A 96 9.99 -27.58 6.88
C VAL A 96 10.32 -26.10 6.67
N LEU A 97 11.38 -25.80 5.93
CA LEU A 97 11.77 -24.43 5.61
C LEU A 97 10.69 -23.71 4.77
N GLY A 98 10.12 -24.41 3.78
CA GLY A 98 9.02 -23.89 2.96
C GLY A 98 7.80 -23.53 3.81
N VAL A 99 7.35 -24.42 4.68
CA VAL A 99 6.24 -24.18 5.61
C VAL A 99 6.55 -23.01 6.57
N TYR A 100 7.78 -22.94 7.08
CA TYR A 100 8.19 -21.84 7.96
C TYR A 100 8.16 -20.49 7.26
N GLN A 101 8.66 -20.41 6.02
CA GLN A 101 8.66 -19.19 5.20
C GLN A 101 7.23 -18.76 4.85
N GLU A 102 6.36 -19.71 4.45
CA GLU A 102 4.96 -19.48 4.14
C GLU A 102 4.21 -18.91 5.36
N ASN A 103 4.33 -19.55 6.52
CA ASN A 103 3.70 -19.09 7.76
C ASN A 103 4.20 -17.71 8.21
N LYS A 104 5.50 -17.42 8.03
CA LYS A 104 6.07 -16.11 8.38
C LYS A 104 5.51 -14.99 7.49
N ALA A 105 5.34 -15.27 6.20
CA ALA A 105 4.75 -14.34 5.25
C ALA A 105 3.26 -14.10 5.54
N GLU A 106 2.50 -15.16 5.83
CA GLU A 106 1.08 -15.09 6.18
C GLU A 106 0.85 -14.25 7.44
N LYS A 107 1.61 -14.50 8.51
CA LYS A 107 1.53 -13.70 9.75
C LYS A 107 1.85 -12.23 9.56
N ALA A 108 2.79 -11.89 8.67
CA ALA A 108 3.10 -10.49 8.38
C ALA A 108 1.94 -9.79 7.65
N ILE A 109 1.24 -10.50 6.76
CA ILE A 109 0.04 -10.00 6.07
C ILE A 109 -1.12 -9.81 7.07
N GLU A 110 -1.35 -10.77 7.97
CA GLU A 110 -2.37 -10.67 9.01
C GLU A 110 -2.16 -9.45 9.93
N ALA A 111 -0.94 -9.25 10.40
CA ALA A 111 -0.60 -8.10 11.25
C ALA A 111 -0.89 -6.75 10.57
N LEU A 112 -0.76 -6.69 9.24
CA LEU A 112 -1.09 -5.49 8.46
C LEU A 112 -2.60 -5.29 8.31
N GLN A 113 -3.36 -6.37 8.12
CA GLN A 113 -4.82 -6.31 8.08
C GLN A 113 -5.40 -5.84 9.42
N GLU A 114 -4.81 -6.28 10.54
CA GLU A 114 -5.19 -5.80 11.88
C GLU A 114 -4.94 -4.29 12.08
N MET A 115 -3.91 -3.72 11.48
CA MET A 115 -3.64 -2.26 11.54
C MET A 115 -4.68 -1.43 10.77
N SER A 116 -5.39 -2.02 9.83
CA SER A 116 -6.44 -1.39 9.01
C SER A 116 -7.85 -1.73 9.49
N ALA A 117 -8.02 -2.26 10.71
CA ALA A 117 -9.32 -2.66 11.23
C ALA A 117 -10.28 -1.46 11.31
N ALA A 118 -11.51 -1.64 10.82
CA ALA A 118 -12.57 -0.64 10.91
C ALA A 118 -12.97 -0.38 12.36
N THR A 119 -13.31 0.88 12.66
CA THR A 119 -13.83 1.29 13.97
C THR A 119 -15.27 1.78 13.84
N SER A 120 -16.05 1.62 14.89
CA SER A 120 -17.45 2.05 14.97
C SER A 120 -17.68 2.92 16.18
N LYS A 121 -18.51 3.96 16.02
CA LYS A 121 -18.94 4.80 17.12
C LYS A 121 -20.11 4.12 17.84
N VAL A 122 -19.95 3.79 19.10
CA VAL A 122 -20.97 3.13 19.91
C VAL A 122 -21.31 3.95 21.14
N LEU A 123 -22.55 3.84 21.59
CA LEU A 123 -22.98 4.40 22.86
C LEU A 123 -22.82 3.31 23.95
N ARG A 124 -21.87 3.49 24.87
CA ARG A 124 -21.65 2.62 26.03
C ARG A 124 -21.50 3.46 27.31
N ASP A 125 -22.06 3.00 28.40
CA ASP A 125 -22.07 3.74 29.68
C ASP A 125 -22.57 5.20 29.54
N GLY A 126 -23.52 5.46 28.61
CA GLY A 126 -24.04 6.79 28.30
C GLY A 126 -23.06 7.73 27.60
N LYS A 127 -21.94 7.21 27.07
CA LYS A 127 -20.91 7.98 26.36
C LYS A 127 -20.65 7.40 24.99
N ILE A 128 -20.35 8.28 24.02
CA ILE A 128 -19.93 7.85 22.70
C ILE A 128 -18.46 7.41 22.78
N VAL A 129 -18.21 6.15 22.42
CA VAL A 129 -16.89 5.54 22.42
C VAL A 129 -16.61 4.95 21.04
N SER A 130 -15.39 5.11 20.54
CA SER A 130 -14.95 4.43 19.32
C SER A 130 -14.36 3.06 19.69
N VAL A 131 -14.96 1.99 19.16
CA VAL A 131 -14.50 0.60 19.34
C VAL A 131 -14.15 -0.01 18.00
N ARG A 132 -13.32 -1.07 18.01
CA ARG A 132 -13.11 -1.85 16.77
C ARG A 132 -14.44 -2.49 16.36
N SER A 133 -14.77 -2.42 15.08
CA SER A 133 -16.03 -3.00 14.56
C SER A 133 -16.14 -4.49 14.84
N GLU A 134 -15.01 -5.19 14.99
CA GLU A 134 -14.98 -6.61 15.39
C GLU A 134 -15.34 -6.86 16.87
N GLU A 135 -15.33 -5.82 17.70
CA GLU A 135 -15.67 -5.89 19.13
C GLU A 135 -17.12 -5.49 19.42
N LEU A 136 -17.92 -5.30 18.36
CA LEU A 136 -19.36 -5.09 18.48
C LEU A 136 -20.05 -6.38 18.92
N THR A 137 -21.07 -6.21 19.76
CA THR A 137 -21.88 -7.33 20.25
C THR A 137 -23.38 -7.04 20.11
N ILE A 138 -24.20 -8.07 20.21
CA ILE A 138 -25.66 -7.95 20.15
C ILE A 138 -26.16 -7.06 21.30
N GLY A 139 -26.95 -6.04 20.95
CA GLY A 139 -27.46 -5.04 21.88
C GLY A 139 -26.63 -3.77 22.01
N ASP A 140 -25.46 -3.66 21.34
CA ASP A 140 -24.76 -2.39 21.22
C ASP A 140 -25.58 -1.37 20.43
N VAL A 141 -25.56 -0.10 20.86
CA VAL A 141 -26.13 1.01 20.11
C VAL A 141 -25.04 1.67 19.28
N VAL A 142 -25.12 1.55 17.97
CA VAL A 142 -24.17 2.09 16.97
C VAL A 142 -24.73 3.36 16.38
N LEU A 143 -23.91 4.42 16.37
CA LEU A 143 -24.22 5.68 15.71
C LEU A 143 -23.75 5.61 14.25
N LEU A 144 -24.61 6.03 13.34
CA LEU A 144 -24.40 6.00 11.90
C LEU A 144 -24.46 7.42 11.32
N GLU A 145 -23.47 7.79 10.55
CA GLU A 145 -23.39 9.07 9.83
C GLU A 145 -23.07 8.83 8.35
N ALA A 146 -23.36 9.81 7.49
CA ALA A 146 -23.04 9.69 6.07
C ALA A 146 -21.53 9.44 5.88
N GLY A 147 -21.19 8.36 5.16
CA GLY A 147 -19.83 7.90 4.94
C GLY A 147 -19.43 6.69 5.77
N ASP A 148 -20.23 6.30 6.77
CA ASP A 148 -19.95 5.11 7.59
C ASP A 148 -20.39 3.83 6.85
N ALA A 149 -19.61 2.78 7.02
CA ALA A 149 -20.05 1.42 6.70
C ALA A 149 -20.90 0.88 7.86
N VAL A 150 -22.00 0.21 7.55
CA VAL A 150 -22.82 -0.49 8.56
C VAL A 150 -22.04 -1.71 9.05
N PRO A 151 -21.65 -1.75 10.34
CA PRO A 151 -20.66 -2.73 10.81
C PRO A 151 -21.29 -4.09 11.20
N ALA A 152 -22.59 -4.15 11.42
CA ALA A 152 -23.35 -5.34 11.83
C ALA A 152 -24.80 -5.19 11.39
N ASP A 153 -25.60 -6.26 11.49
CA ASP A 153 -27.04 -6.11 11.26
C ASP A 153 -27.71 -5.48 12.48
N GLY A 154 -28.55 -4.48 12.25
CA GLY A 154 -29.18 -3.73 13.32
C GLY A 154 -30.58 -3.22 12.99
N ARG A 155 -31.35 -2.96 14.04
CA ARG A 155 -32.64 -2.30 14.00
C ARG A 155 -32.46 -0.80 14.22
N ILE A 156 -32.95 0.01 13.30
CA ILE A 156 -32.86 1.48 13.40
C ILE A 156 -33.76 1.98 14.54
N ILE A 157 -33.19 2.71 15.47
CA ILE A 157 -33.86 3.28 16.65
C ILE A 157 -33.94 4.81 16.59
N GLU A 158 -33.05 5.47 15.86
CA GLU A 158 -33.11 6.90 15.57
C GLU A 158 -32.82 7.16 14.09
N ASN A 159 -33.54 8.14 13.51
CA ASN A 159 -33.42 8.47 12.11
C ASN A 159 -33.55 9.97 11.87
N ALA A 160 -32.50 10.59 11.33
CA ALA A 160 -32.50 11.95 10.82
C ALA A 160 -32.17 11.92 9.31
N SER A 161 -33.18 11.63 8.47
CA SER A 161 -33.04 11.52 7.02
C SER A 161 -32.03 10.48 6.53
N LEU A 162 -31.86 9.38 7.28
CA LEU A 162 -30.88 8.33 6.99
C LEU A 162 -31.21 7.61 5.68
N LYS A 163 -30.23 7.53 4.77
CA LYS A 163 -30.31 6.73 3.55
C LYS A 163 -29.12 5.79 3.48
N ILE A 164 -29.39 4.52 3.20
CA ILE A 164 -28.39 3.46 3.16
C ILE A 164 -28.38 2.81 1.77
N GLU A 165 -27.24 2.66 1.17
CA GLU A 165 -27.01 1.88 -0.04
C GLU A 165 -26.79 0.42 0.35
N GLU A 166 -27.68 -0.47 -0.11
CA GLU A 166 -27.69 -1.89 0.23
C GLU A 166 -27.39 -2.79 -0.98
N ALA A 167 -26.72 -2.24 -2.00
CA ALA A 167 -26.45 -2.92 -3.26
C ALA A 167 -25.73 -4.27 -3.10
N ALA A 168 -24.88 -4.41 -2.08
CA ALA A 168 -24.16 -5.65 -1.80
C ALA A 168 -25.07 -6.83 -1.43
N LEU A 169 -26.25 -6.54 -0.89
CA LEU A 169 -27.22 -7.54 -0.43
C LEU A 169 -28.45 -7.63 -1.34
N THR A 170 -28.92 -6.50 -1.86
CA THR A 170 -30.16 -6.43 -2.65
C THR A 170 -29.92 -6.41 -4.16
N GLY A 171 -28.71 -6.06 -4.59
CA GLY A 171 -28.36 -5.83 -5.99
C GLY A 171 -28.82 -4.47 -6.54
N GLU A 172 -29.52 -3.66 -5.75
CA GLU A 172 -30.03 -2.35 -6.15
C GLU A 172 -29.10 -1.23 -5.66
N SER A 173 -28.59 -0.41 -6.58
CA SER A 173 -27.66 0.70 -6.28
C SER A 173 -28.36 1.99 -5.83
N VAL A 174 -29.71 2.01 -5.77
CA VAL A 174 -30.45 3.20 -5.33
C VAL A 174 -30.52 3.22 -3.80
N PRO A 175 -30.06 4.29 -3.13
CA PRO A 175 -30.10 4.38 -1.68
C PRO A 175 -31.52 4.31 -1.11
N VAL A 176 -31.69 3.47 -0.12
CA VAL A 176 -32.96 3.22 0.54
C VAL A 176 -33.15 4.20 1.71
N SER A 177 -34.25 4.98 1.68
CA SER A 177 -34.62 5.82 2.83
C SER A 177 -35.08 4.95 3.99
N LYS A 178 -34.51 5.15 5.18
CA LYS A 178 -34.81 4.38 6.38
C LYS A 178 -35.91 5.06 7.24
N PHE A 179 -36.59 4.27 8.07
CA PHE A 179 -37.57 4.74 9.04
C PHE A 179 -37.54 3.92 10.33
N ILE A 180 -38.23 4.35 11.36
CA ILE A 180 -38.22 3.72 12.71
C ILE A 180 -39.42 2.81 12.93
N ASP A 181 -40.54 3.04 12.25
CA ASP A 181 -41.81 2.34 12.50
C ASP A 181 -41.71 0.83 12.29
N ALA A 182 -42.49 0.07 13.02
CA ALA A 182 -42.58 -1.38 12.84
C ALA A 182 -43.30 -1.72 11.52
N ILE A 183 -42.82 -2.76 10.83
CA ILE A 183 -43.40 -3.22 9.56
C ILE A 183 -44.48 -4.24 9.87
N ASN A 184 -45.74 -3.90 9.52
CA ASN A 184 -46.88 -4.80 9.70
C ASN A 184 -46.89 -5.88 8.62
N LEU A 185 -46.96 -7.14 9.05
CA LEU A 185 -47.08 -8.26 8.12
C LEU A 185 -48.53 -8.29 7.59
N THR A 186 -48.73 -8.04 6.32
CA THR A 186 -49.94 -8.40 5.59
C THR A 186 -49.76 -9.80 5.02
N ASP A 187 -50.63 -10.76 5.41
CA ASP A 187 -50.67 -12.12 4.90
C ASP A 187 -49.47 -13.05 5.22
N SER A 188 -49.08 -13.22 6.46
CA SER A 188 -48.15 -14.27 6.96
C SER A 188 -46.88 -14.57 6.12
N ALA A 189 -46.62 -13.80 5.07
CA ALA A 189 -45.41 -13.90 4.27
C ALA A 189 -44.24 -13.16 4.94
N ASP A 190 -43.03 -13.65 4.73
CA ASP A 190 -41.83 -12.94 5.18
C ASP A 190 -41.56 -11.69 4.32
N VAL A 191 -41.09 -10.59 4.92
CA VAL A 191 -40.76 -9.37 4.17
C VAL A 191 -39.40 -9.57 3.47
N PRO A 192 -39.31 -9.37 2.15
CA PRO A 192 -38.00 -9.39 1.45
C PRO A 192 -36.98 -8.45 2.07
N LEU A 193 -35.68 -8.79 1.98
CA LEU A 193 -34.61 -8.06 2.63
C LEU A 193 -34.59 -6.56 2.27
N GLY A 194 -34.72 -6.23 0.99
CA GLY A 194 -34.73 -4.85 0.48
C GLY A 194 -35.93 -4.01 0.93
N ASP A 195 -37.04 -4.65 1.40
CA ASP A 195 -38.25 -3.98 1.89
C ASP A 195 -38.23 -3.75 3.41
N ARG A 196 -37.25 -4.29 4.12
CA ARG A 196 -37.07 -4.10 5.57
C ARG A 196 -36.39 -2.76 5.88
N LYS A 197 -37.08 -1.67 5.53
CA LYS A 197 -36.52 -0.31 5.57
C LYS A 197 -36.23 0.23 6.97
N ASN A 198 -36.61 -0.48 8.02
CA ASN A 198 -36.30 -0.16 9.42
C ASN A 198 -35.11 -0.97 9.97
N MET A 199 -34.42 -1.72 9.10
CA MET A 199 -33.21 -2.45 9.42
C MET A 199 -32.04 -1.83 8.67
N ALA A 200 -30.82 -2.04 9.19
CA ALA A 200 -29.55 -1.78 8.52
C ALA A 200 -28.72 -3.06 8.53
N TYR A 201 -27.98 -3.33 7.46
CA TYR A 201 -27.30 -4.59 7.26
C TYR A 201 -25.81 -4.42 7.10
N MET A 202 -25.04 -5.35 7.67
CA MET A 202 -23.57 -5.40 7.57
C MET A 202 -23.12 -5.32 6.10
N GLY A 203 -22.10 -4.47 5.85
CA GLY A 203 -21.53 -4.28 4.51
C GLY A 203 -22.27 -3.28 3.63
N SER A 204 -23.37 -2.71 4.10
CA SER A 204 -24.05 -1.58 3.48
C SER A 204 -23.38 -0.25 3.83
N THR A 205 -23.71 0.81 3.09
CA THR A 205 -23.08 2.12 3.23
C THR A 205 -24.09 3.20 3.53
N VAL A 206 -23.84 4.04 4.53
CA VAL A 206 -24.64 5.24 4.81
C VAL A 206 -24.24 6.34 3.82
N VAL A 207 -25.17 6.73 2.94
CA VAL A 207 -24.87 7.74 1.91
C VAL A 207 -25.41 9.13 2.25
N TYR A 208 -26.39 9.22 3.16
CA TYR A 208 -26.99 10.49 3.55
C TYR A 208 -27.62 10.41 4.95
N GLY A 209 -27.59 11.54 5.67
CA GLY A 209 -28.23 11.69 6.97
C GLY A 209 -27.44 11.07 8.11
N ARG A 210 -28.10 10.92 9.26
CA ARG A 210 -27.56 10.29 10.48
C ARG A 210 -28.65 9.50 11.20
N GLY A 211 -28.24 8.56 12.04
CA GLY A 211 -29.18 7.78 12.85
C GLY A 211 -28.47 6.90 13.86
N ALA A 212 -29.22 6.15 14.62
CA ALA A 212 -28.71 5.12 15.51
C ALA A 212 -29.38 3.79 15.25
N MET A 213 -28.65 2.71 15.39
CA MET A 213 -29.18 1.35 15.33
C MET A 213 -28.77 0.54 16.53
N ILE A 214 -29.61 -0.40 16.95
CA ILE A 214 -29.25 -1.43 17.92
C ILE A 214 -28.84 -2.72 17.19
N VAL A 215 -27.69 -3.27 17.54
CA VAL A 215 -27.15 -4.48 16.90
C VAL A 215 -27.99 -5.70 17.22
N THR A 216 -28.49 -6.37 16.20
CA THR A 216 -29.36 -7.55 16.30
C THR A 216 -28.65 -8.86 15.92
N ALA A 217 -27.60 -8.79 15.08
CA ALA A 217 -26.78 -9.93 14.69
C ALA A 217 -25.34 -9.50 14.38
N VAL A 218 -24.37 -10.36 14.67
CA VAL A 218 -22.95 -10.14 14.47
C VAL A 218 -22.28 -11.28 13.69
N GLY A 219 -21.22 -10.98 12.96
CA GLY A 219 -20.38 -11.93 12.24
C GLY A 219 -21.18 -12.85 11.30
N MET A 220 -21.02 -14.15 11.45
CA MET A 220 -21.68 -15.17 10.62
C MET A 220 -23.20 -15.24 10.79
N GLN A 221 -23.74 -14.58 11.83
CA GLN A 221 -25.19 -14.53 12.04
C GLN A 221 -25.86 -13.43 11.21
N THR A 222 -25.11 -12.46 10.67
CA THR A 222 -25.60 -11.39 9.81
C THR A 222 -26.08 -11.94 8.46
N GLU A 223 -26.89 -11.16 7.73
CA GLU A 223 -27.31 -11.55 6.37
C GLU A 223 -26.11 -11.69 5.44
N MET A 224 -25.11 -10.80 5.56
CA MET A 224 -23.84 -10.92 4.86
C MET A 224 -23.07 -12.19 5.27
N GLY A 225 -23.10 -12.56 6.57
CA GLY A 225 -22.45 -13.77 7.07
C GLY A 225 -23.03 -15.06 6.47
N LYS A 226 -24.32 -15.11 6.27
CA LYS A 226 -25.01 -16.24 5.61
C LYS A 226 -24.61 -16.40 4.15
N ILE A 227 -24.30 -15.28 3.46
CA ILE A 227 -23.81 -15.26 2.07
C ILE A 227 -22.31 -15.60 2.03
N ALA A 228 -21.54 -15.13 3.01
CA ALA A 228 -20.10 -15.34 3.08
C ALA A 228 -19.71 -16.82 3.17
N ASP A 229 -20.50 -17.67 3.79
CA ASP A 229 -20.27 -19.11 3.83
C ASP A 229 -20.32 -19.76 2.42
N ALA A 230 -21.09 -19.20 1.51
CA ALA A 230 -21.13 -19.60 0.10
C ALA A 230 -19.93 -19.04 -0.70
N LEU A 231 -19.34 -17.92 -0.27
CA LEU A 231 -18.23 -17.22 -0.91
C LEU A 231 -16.85 -17.57 -0.32
N ALA A 232 -16.80 -18.22 0.85
CA ALA A 232 -15.55 -18.58 1.55
C ALA A 232 -14.60 -19.50 0.75
N ASN A 233 -15.06 -20.06 -0.38
CA ASN A 233 -14.27 -20.83 -1.32
C ASN A 233 -13.71 -20.00 -2.49
N ALA A 234 -13.96 -18.69 -2.56
CA ALA A 234 -13.38 -17.83 -3.57
C ALA A 234 -11.94 -17.49 -3.16
N GLN A 235 -10.96 -18.10 -3.84
CA GLN A 235 -9.53 -17.84 -3.61
C GLN A 235 -9.23 -16.37 -3.87
N GLU A 236 -8.44 -15.74 -2.99
CA GLU A 236 -7.82 -14.44 -3.28
C GLU A 236 -7.04 -14.51 -4.60
N GLY A 237 -7.21 -13.51 -5.46
CA GLY A 237 -6.56 -13.48 -6.77
C GLY A 237 -5.04 -13.40 -6.64
N GLN A 238 -4.32 -14.22 -7.41
CA GLN A 238 -2.86 -14.16 -7.50
C GLN A 238 -2.40 -12.81 -8.06
N THR A 239 -1.28 -12.30 -7.59
CA THR A 239 -0.67 -11.09 -8.15
C THR A 239 -0.19 -11.32 -9.59
N PRO A 240 -0.14 -10.28 -10.46
CA PRO A 240 0.40 -10.42 -11.81
C PRO A 240 1.79 -11.04 -11.85
N LEU A 241 2.63 -10.71 -10.86
CA LEU A 241 3.95 -11.30 -10.70
C LEU A 241 3.89 -12.79 -10.39
N GLN A 242 3.01 -13.22 -9.47
CA GLN A 242 2.82 -14.64 -9.16
C GLN A 242 2.33 -15.44 -10.38
N ILE A 243 1.42 -14.87 -11.16
CA ILE A 243 0.95 -15.48 -12.42
C ILE A 243 2.11 -15.64 -13.41
N LYS A 244 2.94 -14.58 -13.61
CA LYS A 244 4.12 -14.62 -14.49
C LYS A 244 5.16 -15.63 -13.98
N LEU A 245 5.37 -15.74 -12.67
CA LEU A 245 6.27 -16.74 -12.07
C LEU A 245 5.77 -18.15 -12.27
N THR A 246 4.48 -18.41 -12.10
CA THR A 246 3.87 -19.70 -12.38
C THR A 246 4.02 -20.10 -13.84
N GLN A 247 3.84 -19.15 -14.76
CA GLN A 247 4.09 -19.37 -16.19
C GLN A 247 5.57 -19.69 -16.47
N LEU A 248 6.48 -18.95 -15.84
CA LEU A 248 7.92 -19.16 -15.93
C LEU A 248 8.30 -20.58 -15.44
N SER A 249 7.81 -20.98 -14.25
CA SER A 249 8.04 -22.31 -13.70
C SER A 249 7.58 -23.39 -14.66
N LYS A 250 6.40 -23.27 -15.28
CA LYS A 250 5.91 -24.22 -16.29
C LYS A 250 6.84 -24.32 -17.51
N VAL A 251 7.30 -23.20 -18.03
CA VAL A 251 8.23 -23.17 -19.19
C VAL A 251 9.55 -23.81 -18.81
N LEU A 252 10.11 -23.49 -17.63
CA LEU A 252 11.34 -24.10 -17.13
C LEU A 252 11.18 -25.61 -16.94
N THR A 253 10.08 -26.07 -16.36
CA THR A 253 9.81 -27.51 -16.17
C THR A 253 9.83 -28.27 -17.51
N TRP A 254 9.16 -27.75 -18.54
CA TRP A 254 9.18 -28.39 -19.86
C TRP A 254 10.56 -28.37 -20.51
N LEU A 255 11.30 -27.26 -20.38
CA LEU A 255 12.66 -27.14 -20.87
C LEU A 255 13.58 -28.18 -20.21
N VAL A 256 13.49 -28.27 -18.88
CA VAL A 256 14.27 -29.22 -18.09
C VAL A 256 13.96 -30.67 -18.46
N LEU A 257 12.69 -31.04 -18.56
CA LEU A 257 12.27 -32.36 -19.00
C LEU A 257 12.85 -32.70 -20.40
N GLY A 258 12.87 -31.74 -21.30
CA GLY A 258 13.48 -31.91 -22.63
C GLY A 258 14.99 -32.15 -22.57
N ILE A 259 15.71 -31.39 -21.73
CA ILE A 259 17.17 -31.53 -21.53
C ILE A 259 17.47 -32.88 -20.85
N CYS A 260 16.72 -33.24 -19.81
CA CYS A 260 16.87 -34.53 -19.12
C CYS A 260 16.68 -35.71 -20.09
N ALA A 261 15.65 -35.67 -20.93
CA ALA A 261 15.41 -36.70 -21.93
C ALA A 261 16.56 -36.80 -22.95
N ALA A 262 17.10 -35.64 -23.39
CA ALA A 262 18.24 -35.57 -24.30
C ALA A 262 19.51 -36.16 -23.64
N VAL A 263 19.81 -35.78 -22.40
CA VAL A 263 20.94 -36.30 -21.64
C VAL A 263 20.83 -37.82 -21.43
N PHE A 264 19.65 -38.27 -21.01
CA PHE A 264 19.36 -39.69 -20.85
C PHE A 264 19.60 -40.47 -22.16
N ALA A 265 19.11 -39.95 -23.28
CA ALA A 265 19.34 -40.56 -24.58
C ALA A 265 20.83 -40.57 -24.98
N VAL A 266 21.57 -39.47 -24.78
CA VAL A 266 23.01 -39.39 -25.05
C VAL A 266 23.79 -40.39 -24.23
N GLN A 267 23.48 -40.55 -22.94
CA GLN A 267 24.12 -41.51 -22.04
C GLN A 267 23.90 -42.94 -22.51
N LEU A 268 22.66 -43.33 -22.83
CA LEU A 268 22.34 -44.66 -23.35
C LEU A 268 23.05 -44.98 -24.66
N LEU A 269 23.12 -43.99 -25.59
CA LEU A 269 23.83 -44.16 -26.86
C LEU A 269 25.32 -44.32 -26.67
N ARG A 270 25.90 -43.65 -25.67
CA ARG A 270 27.33 -43.71 -25.37
C ARG A 270 27.70 -45.00 -24.69
N ALA A 271 26.89 -45.50 -23.78
CA ALA A 271 27.14 -46.72 -23.06
C ALA A 271 27.03 -47.97 -23.95
N GLY A 272 26.38 -47.89 -25.10
CA GLY A 272 26.29 -48.95 -26.10
C GLY A 272 25.52 -50.20 -25.61
N GLY A 273 24.82 -50.13 -24.49
CA GLY A 273 24.05 -51.22 -23.91
C GLY A 273 22.74 -50.72 -23.28
N PHE A 274 21.77 -51.61 -23.14
CA PHE A 274 20.49 -51.39 -22.49
C PHE A 274 20.33 -52.31 -21.26
N ASP A 275 21.45 -52.67 -20.64
CA ASP A 275 21.40 -53.41 -19.37
C ASP A 275 20.82 -52.53 -18.25
N PHE A 276 20.25 -53.19 -17.26
CA PHE A 276 19.53 -52.49 -16.18
C PHE A 276 20.40 -51.46 -15.42
N GLU A 277 21.67 -51.77 -15.23
CA GLU A 277 22.63 -50.92 -14.52
C GLU A 277 22.94 -49.63 -15.31
N THR A 278 23.18 -49.74 -16.61
CA THR A 278 23.40 -48.61 -17.52
C THR A 278 22.16 -47.70 -17.63
N VAL A 279 20.99 -48.28 -17.76
CA VAL A 279 19.73 -47.51 -17.80
C VAL A 279 19.52 -46.73 -16.49
N LEU A 280 19.83 -47.40 -15.37
CA LEU A 280 19.62 -46.81 -14.04
C LEU A 280 20.61 -45.70 -13.73
N SER A 281 21.92 -45.88 -14.03
CA SER A 281 22.93 -44.84 -13.87
C SER A 281 22.65 -43.64 -14.77
N SER A 282 22.24 -43.85 -16.02
CA SER A 282 21.82 -42.78 -16.94
C SER A 282 20.59 -42.03 -16.44
N PHE A 283 19.65 -42.73 -15.82
CA PHE A 283 18.46 -42.11 -15.21
C PHE A 283 18.87 -41.27 -13.99
N MET A 284 19.77 -41.72 -13.14
CA MET A 284 20.26 -40.92 -11.98
C MET A 284 20.95 -39.64 -12.41
N ILE A 285 21.71 -39.64 -13.52
CA ILE A 285 22.31 -38.42 -14.09
C ILE A 285 21.25 -37.48 -14.62
N ALA A 286 20.23 -38.00 -15.29
CA ALA A 286 19.11 -37.17 -15.75
C ALA A 286 18.30 -36.57 -14.59
N VAL A 287 18.10 -37.33 -13.48
CA VAL A 287 17.50 -36.82 -12.26
C VAL A 287 18.36 -35.72 -11.61
N SER A 288 19.69 -35.91 -11.55
CA SER A 288 20.61 -34.89 -11.06
C SER A 288 20.44 -33.57 -11.82
N LEU A 289 20.37 -33.64 -13.13
CA LEU A 289 20.15 -32.50 -14.00
C LEU A 289 18.78 -31.86 -13.77
N ALA A 290 17.73 -32.68 -13.55
CA ALA A 290 16.40 -32.17 -13.23
C ALA A 290 16.40 -31.34 -11.92
N VAL A 291 17.10 -31.84 -10.89
CA VAL A 291 17.27 -31.16 -9.60
C VAL A 291 18.01 -29.82 -9.77
N ALA A 292 19.13 -29.82 -10.51
CA ALA A 292 19.94 -28.64 -10.79
C ALA A 292 19.17 -27.52 -11.50
N ALA A 293 18.24 -27.90 -12.36
CA ALA A 293 17.65 -26.97 -13.31
C ALA A 293 16.46 -26.17 -12.74
N ILE A 294 15.99 -26.49 -11.54
CA ILE A 294 14.78 -25.87 -10.99
C ILE A 294 15.13 -25.04 -9.75
N PRO A 295 14.84 -23.73 -9.79
CA PRO A 295 15.16 -22.85 -8.68
C PRO A 295 14.21 -23.12 -7.51
N GLU A 296 14.65 -23.97 -6.58
CA GLU A 296 13.97 -24.19 -5.32
C GLU A 296 13.89 -22.87 -4.53
N GLY A 297 12.78 -22.62 -3.89
CA GLY A 297 12.61 -21.41 -3.08
C GLY A 297 12.26 -20.12 -3.83
N LEU A 298 12.19 -20.07 -5.18
CA LEU A 298 11.89 -18.86 -5.94
C LEU A 298 10.56 -18.22 -5.50
N ALA A 299 9.49 -19.00 -5.40
CA ALA A 299 8.17 -18.53 -4.97
C ALA A 299 8.21 -18.04 -3.51
N ALA A 300 8.90 -18.74 -2.63
CA ALA A 300 9.06 -18.39 -1.22
C ALA A 300 9.86 -17.09 -1.07
N VAL A 301 10.96 -16.91 -1.79
CA VAL A 301 11.77 -15.67 -1.80
C VAL A 301 10.90 -14.49 -2.22
N VAL A 302 10.12 -14.60 -3.29
CA VAL A 302 9.25 -13.52 -3.77
C VAL A 302 8.19 -13.16 -2.72
N THR A 303 7.56 -14.15 -2.11
CA THR A 303 6.54 -13.92 -1.07
C THR A 303 7.13 -13.24 0.15
N VAL A 304 8.31 -13.67 0.62
CA VAL A 304 9.01 -13.04 1.75
C VAL A 304 9.42 -11.60 1.43
N VAL A 305 9.95 -11.34 0.22
CA VAL A 305 10.33 -10.00 -0.22
C VAL A 305 9.13 -9.06 -0.29
N LEU A 306 8.00 -9.53 -0.83
CA LEU A 306 6.74 -8.77 -0.84
C LEU A 306 6.28 -8.46 0.58
N SER A 307 6.28 -9.45 1.48
CA SER A 307 5.87 -9.28 2.89
C SER A 307 6.72 -8.24 3.64
N ILE A 308 8.05 -8.30 3.47
CA ILE A 308 8.97 -7.30 4.04
C ILE A 308 8.73 -5.92 3.44
N GLY A 309 8.48 -5.86 2.14
CA GLY A 309 8.18 -4.63 1.43
C GLY A 309 6.91 -3.95 1.95
N VAL A 310 5.83 -4.72 2.10
CA VAL A 310 4.56 -4.21 2.65
C VAL A 310 4.75 -3.71 4.09
N THR A 311 5.52 -4.43 4.91
CA THR A 311 5.86 -3.96 6.27
C THR A 311 6.61 -2.63 6.25
N ASN A 312 7.51 -2.42 5.29
CA ASN A 312 8.24 -1.16 5.15
C ASN A 312 7.35 -0.02 4.63
N MET A 313 6.40 -0.31 3.72
CA MET A 313 5.40 0.66 3.27
C MET A 313 4.53 1.13 4.45
N SER A 314 4.08 0.20 5.30
CA SER A 314 3.30 0.54 6.50
C SER A 314 4.07 1.45 7.46
N LYS A 315 5.37 1.21 7.66
CA LYS A 315 6.24 2.11 8.45
C LYS A 315 6.39 3.52 7.86
N ARG A 316 6.07 3.69 6.58
CA ARG A 316 6.03 4.97 5.85
C ARG A 316 4.60 5.47 5.66
N ASN A 317 3.68 5.09 6.54
CA ASN A 317 2.27 5.49 6.56
C ASN A 317 1.44 5.03 5.36
N ALA A 318 1.94 4.11 4.53
CA ALA A 318 1.23 3.52 3.40
C ALA A 318 0.79 2.09 3.76
N ILE A 319 -0.47 1.93 4.20
CA ILE A 319 -1.04 0.65 4.60
C ILE A 319 -1.61 -0.04 3.37
N ILE A 320 -0.99 -1.12 2.94
CA ILE A 320 -1.41 -1.90 1.77
C ILE A 320 -2.54 -2.85 2.18
N ARG A 321 -3.65 -2.80 1.47
CA ARG A 321 -4.80 -3.69 1.66
C ARG A 321 -4.82 -4.86 0.68
N LYS A 322 -4.32 -4.64 -0.55
CA LYS A 322 -4.19 -5.69 -1.57
C LYS A 322 -2.75 -5.81 -2.04
N LEU A 323 -2.18 -7.00 -1.99
CA LEU A 323 -0.79 -7.26 -2.38
C LEU A 323 -0.49 -6.89 -3.85
N THR A 324 -1.51 -6.96 -4.71
CA THR A 324 -1.39 -6.55 -6.12
C THR A 324 -0.99 -5.09 -6.27
N ALA A 325 -1.40 -4.22 -5.34
CA ALA A 325 -1.08 -2.80 -5.35
C ALA A 325 0.43 -2.53 -5.24
N VAL A 326 1.18 -3.38 -4.52
CA VAL A 326 2.63 -3.21 -4.33
C VAL A 326 3.38 -3.20 -5.67
N GLU A 327 3.05 -4.16 -6.53
CA GLU A 327 3.66 -4.24 -7.87
C GLU A 327 3.21 -3.09 -8.77
N THR A 328 1.91 -2.76 -8.71
CA THR A 328 1.30 -1.73 -9.54
C THR A 328 1.83 -0.34 -9.16
N LEU A 329 2.03 -0.06 -7.87
CA LEU A 329 2.65 1.18 -7.38
C LEU A 329 4.03 1.44 -8.00
N GLY A 330 4.87 0.41 -8.09
CA GLY A 330 6.17 0.52 -8.76
C GLY A 330 6.10 0.86 -10.26
N CYS A 331 4.94 0.70 -10.89
CA CYS A 331 4.66 1.02 -12.29
C CYS A 331 3.89 2.34 -12.47
N ALA A 332 3.46 2.99 -11.37
CA ALA A 332 2.63 4.18 -11.43
C ALA A 332 3.23 5.27 -12.34
N GLN A 333 2.40 5.83 -13.20
CA GLN A 333 2.76 6.88 -14.16
C GLN A 333 1.96 8.15 -13.92
N ILE A 334 0.72 8.02 -13.45
CA ILE A 334 -0.19 9.11 -13.15
C ILE A 334 -0.68 8.98 -11.71
N ILE A 335 -0.66 10.08 -10.97
CA ILE A 335 -1.28 10.19 -9.65
C ILE A 335 -2.34 11.30 -9.73
N CYS A 336 -3.61 10.90 -9.81
CA CYS A 336 -4.75 11.79 -9.71
C CYS A 336 -5.01 12.05 -8.22
N SER A 337 -4.78 13.27 -7.76
CA SER A 337 -4.92 13.62 -6.35
C SER A 337 -6.05 14.61 -6.11
N ASP A 338 -6.89 14.33 -5.13
CA ASP A 338 -7.75 15.36 -4.57
C ASP A 338 -6.85 16.41 -3.89
N LYS A 339 -7.30 17.66 -3.88
CA LYS A 339 -6.57 18.76 -3.27
C LYS A 339 -6.69 18.71 -1.74
N THR A 340 -7.94 18.68 -1.26
CA THR A 340 -8.26 18.89 0.16
C THR A 340 -7.81 17.71 1.00
N GLY A 341 -7.14 17.98 2.10
CA GLY A 341 -6.66 16.95 3.02
C GLY A 341 -5.43 16.14 2.53
N THR A 342 -5.22 16.01 1.21
CA THR A 342 -4.11 15.25 0.61
C THR A 342 -2.92 16.16 0.24
N LEU A 343 -3.14 17.17 -0.58
CA LEU A 343 -2.12 18.17 -0.96
C LEU A 343 -2.05 19.31 0.05
N THR A 344 -3.17 19.57 0.73
CA THR A 344 -3.32 20.61 1.77
C THR A 344 -3.57 19.97 3.14
N GLN A 345 -3.51 20.80 4.19
CA GLN A 345 -3.60 20.34 5.57
C GLN A 345 -5.04 20.08 6.05
N ASN A 346 -6.06 20.38 5.24
CA ASN A 346 -7.47 20.40 5.61
C ASN A 346 -7.73 21.26 6.87
N LYS A 347 -6.99 22.36 6.99
CA LYS A 347 -7.03 23.25 8.14
C LYS A 347 -6.98 24.69 7.67
N MET A 348 -8.13 25.35 7.65
CA MET A 348 -8.17 26.78 7.33
C MET A 348 -7.24 27.57 8.26
N THR A 349 -6.51 28.50 7.69
CA THR A 349 -5.54 29.35 8.43
C THR A 349 -5.63 30.78 7.93
N VAL A 350 -5.73 31.73 8.85
CA VAL A 350 -5.64 33.17 8.53
C VAL A 350 -4.18 33.51 8.20
N VAL A 351 -3.95 33.99 6.97
CA VAL A 351 -2.61 34.30 6.44
C VAL A 351 -2.42 35.76 6.06
N ASP A 352 -3.50 36.49 5.89
CA ASP A 352 -3.46 37.93 5.50
C ASP A 352 -4.60 38.67 6.18
N PHE A 353 -4.44 39.98 6.39
CA PHE A 353 -5.48 40.84 6.92
C PHE A 353 -5.35 42.27 6.36
N PHE A 354 -6.44 43.01 6.38
CA PHE A 354 -6.50 44.45 6.02
C PHE A 354 -7.32 45.21 7.06
N GLY A 355 -6.79 46.31 7.58
CA GLY A 355 -7.38 47.17 8.58
C GLY A 355 -6.30 47.75 9.49
N ASP A 356 -6.63 48.80 10.23
CA ASP A 356 -5.66 49.54 11.05
C ASP A 356 -5.28 48.82 12.34
N ASP A 357 -6.23 48.15 12.95
CA ASP A 357 -6.06 47.49 14.26
C ASP A 357 -6.25 45.97 14.15
N LYS A 358 -5.12 45.26 14.06
CA LYS A 358 -5.07 43.78 13.96
C LYS A 358 -5.65 43.11 15.19
N ASP A 359 -5.44 43.67 16.38
CA ASP A 359 -5.92 43.14 17.65
C ASP A 359 -7.44 43.24 17.74
N LEU A 360 -8.01 44.38 17.33
CA LEU A 360 -9.45 44.54 17.25
C LEU A 360 -10.10 43.60 16.26
N ILE A 361 -9.50 43.46 15.06
CA ILE A 361 -10.00 42.50 14.03
C ILE A 361 -10.03 41.08 14.59
N SER A 362 -8.95 40.65 15.26
CA SER A 362 -8.83 39.31 15.78
C SER A 362 -9.83 39.01 16.90
N LYS A 363 -10.00 39.94 17.84
CA LYS A 363 -11.00 39.87 18.93
C LYS A 363 -12.42 39.80 18.38
N ALA A 364 -12.75 40.72 17.45
CA ALA A 364 -14.08 40.78 16.85
C ALA A 364 -14.42 39.46 16.10
N MET A 365 -13.46 38.95 15.33
CA MET A 365 -13.64 37.70 14.58
C MET A 365 -13.78 36.47 15.51
N ALA A 366 -13.03 36.44 16.62
CA ALA A 366 -13.14 35.35 17.60
C ALA A 366 -14.44 35.39 18.39
N LEU A 367 -14.88 36.57 18.81
CA LEU A 367 -16.14 36.75 19.54
C LEU A 367 -17.37 36.49 18.66
N CYS A 368 -17.29 36.92 17.37
CA CYS A 368 -18.33 36.64 16.37
C CYS A 368 -18.13 35.28 15.71
N SER A 369 -17.91 34.22 16.48
CA SER A 369 -17.73 32.82 16.04
C SER A 369 -18.31 31.86 17.06
N ASP A 370 -18.74 30.69 16.59
CA ASP A 370 -19.31 29.62 17.44
C ASP A 370 -18.25 28.52 17.76
N ALA A 371 -17.12 28.51 17.05
CA ALA A 371 -16.01 27.61 17.34
C ALA A 371 -15.43 27.88 18.75
N GLU A 372 -15.14 26.84 19.52
CA GLU A 372 -14.65 26.89 20.90
C GLU A 372 -13.20 26.36 20.98
N ILE A 373 -12.46 26.87 21.97
CA ILE A 373 -11.11 26.40 22.28
C ILE A 373 -11.12 25.77 23.67
N ASP A 374 -10.56 24.57 23.81
CA ASP A 374 -10.42 23.89 25.08
C ASP A 374 -9.15 24.29 25.84
N ALA A 375 -8.96 23.75 27.06
CA ALA A 375 -7.80 24.02 27.91
C ALA A 375 -6.45 23.54 27.30
N ASP A 376 -6.50 22.55 26.42
CA ASP A 376 -5.33 21.99 25.71
C ASP A 376 -5.02 22.75 24.41
N GLY A 377 -5.81 23.78 24.09
CA GLY A 377 -5.65 24.61 22.90
C GLY A 377 -6.21 24.00 21.61
N VAL A 378 -7.00 22.93 21.73
CA VAL A 378 -7.69 22.32 20.60
C VAL A 378 -8.97 23.12 20.30
N VAL A 379 -9.14 23.50 19.04
CA VAL A 379 -10.31 24.25 18.58
C VAL A 379 -11.29 23.31 17.91
N THR A 380 -12.55 23.37 18.36
CA THR A 380 -13.67 22.61 17.80
C THR A 380 -14.69 23.57 17.19
N GLY A 381 -15.23 23.23 16.03
CA GLY A 381 -16.21 24.06 15.31
C GLY A 381 -16.01 24.00 13.81
N GLU A 382 -16.76 24.85 13.09
CA GLU A 382 -16.65 24.95 11.63
C GLU A 382 -15.24 25.45 11.23
N PRO A 383 -14.59 24.88 10.21
CA PRO A 383 -13.18 25.17 9.90
C PRO A 383 -12.82 26.63 9.68
N THR A 384 -13.73 27.42 9.10
CA THR A 384 -13.55 28.86 8.87
C THR A 384 -13.52 29.62 10.21
N GLU A 385 -14.44 29.30 11.10
CA GLU A 385 -14.49 29.90 12.43
C GLU A 385 -13.35 29.45 13.33
N ALA A 386 -13.02 28.17 13.28
CA ALA A 386 -11.86 27.62 13.98
C ALA A 386 -10.57 28.37 13.60
N ALA A 387 -10.38 28.71 12.32
CA ALA A 387 -9.25 29.51 11.85
C ALA A 387 -9.17 30.88 12.51
N LEU A 388 -10.30 31.55 12.68
CA LEU A 388 -10.38 32.88 13.31
C LEU A 388 -10.03 32.80 14.81
N VAL A 389 -10.54 31.78 15.52
CA VAL A 389 -10.24 31.54 16.94
C VAL A 389 -8.77 31.18 17.15
N VAL A 390 -8.19 30.31 16.28
CA VAL A 390 -6.77 29.97 16.32
C VAL A 390 -5.91 31.21 16.05
N TRP A 391 -6.31 32.06 15.11
CA TRP A 391 -5.58 33.27 14.80
C TRP A 391 -5.60 34.28 15.97
N ALA A 392 -6.76 34.50 16.60
CA ALA A 392 -6.90 35.33 17.80
C ALA A 392 -6.04 34.80 18.96
N ASN A 393 -6.07 33.49 19.21
CA ASN A 393 -5.27 32.86 20.27
C ASN A 393 -3.75 33.05 20.02
N LYS A 394 -3.28 33.02 18.77
CA LYS A 394 -1.88 33.32 18.41
C LYS A 394 -1.46 34.78 18.66
N LEU A 395 -2.44 35.66 18.84
CA LEU A 395 -2.24 37.10 19.17
C LEU A 395 -2.54 37.37 20.66
N ASP A 396 -2.47 36.32 21.49
CA ASP A 396 -2.75 36.37 22.94
C ASP A 396 -4.20 36.75 23.30
N HIS A 397 -5.13 36.59 22.33
CA HIS A 397 -6.57 36.82 22.53
C HIS A 397 -7.31 35.47 22.68
N ASN A 398 -7.16 34.82 23.86
CA ASN A 398 -7.83 33.57 24.11
C ASN A 398 -9.35 33.76 24.19
N LYS A 399 -10.11 32.98 23.40
CA LYS A 399 -11.56 33.10 23.29
C LYS A 399 -12.29 32.90 24.63
N THR A 400 -11.82 31.98 25.48
CA THR A 400 -12.42 31.72 26.79
C THR A 400 -12.33 32.95 27.68
N ALA A 401 -11.16 33.59 27.74
CA ALA A 401 -10.98 34.84 28.47
C ALA A 401 -11.79 36.00 27.84
N LEU A 402 -11.82 36.08 26.50
CA LEU A 402 -12.63 37.09 25.82
C LEU A 402 -14.13 36.94 26.11
N LYS A 403 -14.66 35.74 26.27
CA LYS A 403 -16.06 35.49 26.65
C LYS A 403 -16.37 35.92 28.09
N GLU A 404 -15.39 35.88 29.00
CA GLU A 404 -15.53 36.37 30.37
C GLU A 404 -15.57 37.90 30.38
N ASP A 405 -14.71 38.58 29.58
CA ASP A 405 -14.63 40.05 29.48
C ASP A 405 -15.79 40.62 28.64
N PHE A 406 -16.28 39.89 27.67
CA PHE A 406 -17.32 40.28 26.70
C PHE A 406 -18.39 39.19 26.60
N PRO A 407 -19.22 38.99 27.65
CA PRO A 407 -20.29 37.97 27.59
C PRO A 407 -21.27 38.23 26.44
N ARG A 408 -21.58 37.21 25.66
CA ARG A 408 -22.60 37.30 24.58
C ARG A 408 -23.98 37.40 25.22
N CYS A 409 -24.74 38.43 24.87
CA CYS A 409 -26.11 38.63 25.33
C CYS A 409 -27.14 38.37 24.21
N GLY A 410 -26.74 38.35 22.97
CA GLY A 410 -27.65 38.07 21.84
C GLY A 410 -26.92 37.84 20.53
N GLU A 411 -27.64 37.33 19.55
CA GLU A 411 -27.08 37.01 18.22
C GLU A 411 -28.12 36.99 17.11
N ALA A 412 -27.68 37.30 15.87
CA ALA A 412 -28.32 36.89 14.64
C ALA A 412 -27.42 35.85 14.00
N PRO A 413 -27.79 34.54 14.02
CA PRO A 413 -26.93 33.46 13.56
C PRO A 413 -26.65 33.55 12.07
N PHE A 414 -25.61 32.81 11.61
CA PHE A 414 -25.26 32.81 10.20
C PHE A 414 -26.39 32.30 9.31
N ASP A 415 -26.66 33.06 8.26
CA ASP A 415 -27.61 32.69 7.23
C ASP A 415 -26.97 32.80 5.84
N SER A 416 -27.14 31.77 5.02
CA SER A 416 -26.51 31.70 3.69
C SER A 416 -27.10 32.67 2.67
N GLY A 417 -28.34 33.12 2.86
CA GLY A 417 -28.98 34.13 2.02
C GLY A 417 -28.46 35.55 2.34
N ARG A 418 -28.27 35.83 3.63
CA ARG A 418 -27.68 37.09 4.11
C ARG A 418 -26.16 37.11 4.02
N LYS A 419 -25.49 35.96 4.02
CA LYS A 419 -24.03 35.74 4.00
C LYS A 419 -23.29 36.40 5.15
N MET A 420 -23.90 36.56 6.31
CA MET A 420 -23.35 37.21 7.49
C MET A 420 -23.95 36.65 8.78
N MET A 421 -23.29 36.94 9.88
CA MET A 421 -23.78 36.75 11.24
C MET A 421 -23.37 37.93 12.14
N SER A 422 -24.15 38.16 13.19
CA SER A 422 -23.87 39.19 14.19
C SER A 422 -23.97 38.61 15.59
N THR A 423 -23.08 39.04 16.48
CA THR A 423 -23.11 38.72 17.90
C THR A 423 -23.04 40.00 18.72
N VAL A 424 -23.80 40.04 19.83
CA VAL A 424 -23.91 41.21 20.71
C VAL A 424 -23.31 40.82 22.06
N HIS A 425 -22.45 41.70 22.59
CA HIS A 425 -21.67 41.42 23.79
C HIS A 425 -21.74 42.55 24.78
N LEU A 426 -21.81 42.22 26.06
CA LEU A 426 -21.68 43.20 27.15
C LEU A 426 -20.19 43.59 27.31
N ALA A 427 -19.92 44.90 27.31
CA ALA A 427 -18.59 45.43 27.52
C ALA A 427 -18.60 46.36 28.76
N HIS A 428 -17.43 46.65 29.35
CA HIS A 428 -17.33 47.43 30.58
C HIS A 428 -18.02 48.81 30.48
N ASN A 429 -18.11 49.40 29.28
CA ASN A 429 -18.65 50.73 29.06
C ASN A 429 -19.85 50.75 28.09
N GLY A 430 -20.67 49.70 28.03
CA GLY A 430 -21.81 49.61 27.14
C GLY A 430 -21.96 48.27 26.49
N VAL A 431 -22.56 48.23 25.31
CA VAL A 431 -22.81 47.01 24.55
C VAL A 431 -22.13 47.15 23.19
N VAL A 432 -21.40 46.11 22.77
CA VAL A 432 -20.73 46.07 21.49
C VAL A 432 -21.25 44.91 20.65
N GLN A 433 -21.55 45.19 19.42
CA GLN A 433 -21.92 44.20 18.39
C GLN A 433 -20.75 43.98 17.47
N TYR A 434 -20.48 42.72 17.14
CA TYR A 434 -19.56 42.36 16.06
C TYR A 434 -20.34 41.60 14.99
N THR A 435 -20.03 41.92 13.72
CA THR A 435 -20.68 41.35 12.56
C THR A 435 -19.61 40.85 11.61
N LYS A 436 -19.65 39.60 11.19
CA LYS A 436 -18.75 39.05 10.16
C LYS A 436 -19.54 38.49 8.99
N GLY A 437 -18.95 38.54 7.79
CA GLY A 437 -19.59 38.00 6.60
C GLY A 437 -18.82 38.24 5.31
N ALA A 438 -19.49 38.04 4.19
CA ALA A 438 -18.93 38.28 2.88
C ALA A 438 -18.58 39.80 2.72
N PRO A 439 -17.39 40.12 2.19
CA PRO A 439 -16.94 41.51 2.11
C PRO A 439 -17.87 42.45 1.36
N ASP A 440 -18.42 41.99 0.23
CA ASP A 440 -19.39 42.75 -0.57
C ASP A 440 -20.62 43.16 0.25
N VAL A 441 -21.18 42.25 1.01
CA VAL A 441 -22.37 42.46 1.80
C VAL A 441 -22.13 43.34 3.02
N ILE A 442 -21.00 43.11 3.74
CA ILE A 442 -20.65 43.88 4.94
C ILE A 442 -20.34 45.34 4.58
N ILE A 443 -19.56 45.57 3.52
CA ILE A 443 -19.13 46.90 3.08
C ILE A 443 -20.34 47.76 2.72
N ASP A 444 -21.36 47.18 2.09
CA ASP A 444 -22.58 47.92 1.72
C ASP A 444 -23.42 48.35 2.92
N ARG A 445 -23.28 47.66 4.08
CA ARG A 445 -23.97 47.98 5.32
C ARG A 445 -23.18 48.89 6.25
N CYS A 446 -21.93 49.23 5.88
CA CYS A 446 -21.09 50.11 6.65
C CYS A 446 -21.26 51.59 6.27
N THR A 447 -21.57 52.42 7.28
CA THR A 447 -21.63 53.89 7.18
C THR A 447 -20.34 54.53 7.68
N HIS A 448 -19.54 53.84 8.48
CA HIS A 448 -18.28 54.29 9.06
C HIS A 448 -17.19 53.21 8.88
N TYR A 449 -15.95 53.59 9.10
CA TYR A 449 -14.82 52.66 9.21
C TYR A 449 -13.91 53.07 10.39
N MET A 450 -13.22 52.10 10.96
CA MET A 450 -12.30 52.29 12.08
C MET A 450 -10.96 52.86 11.57
N LYS A 451 -10.51 53.96 12.15
CA LYS A 451 -9.20 54.56 11.85
C LYS A 451 -8.57 55.14 13.13
N ASN A 452 -7.38 54.61 13.48
CA ASN A 452 -6.66 55.03 14.71
C ASN A 452 -7.52 54.95 15.99
N GLY A 453 -8.43 53.96 16.08
CA GLY A 453 -9.31 53.76 17.23
C GLY A 453 -10.59 54.60 17.23
N GLU A 454 -10.84 55.42 16.20
CA GLU A 454 -12.04 56.25 16.05
C GLU A 454 -12.89 55.87 14.84
N ALA A 455 -14.21 55.93 14.97
CA ALA A 455 -15.13 55.69 13.87
C ALA A 455 -15.23 56.93 12.96
N VAL A 456 -14.76 56.81 11.72
CA VAL A 456 -14.75 57.87 10.70
C VAL A 456 -15.82 57.57 9.64
N PRO A 457 -16.54 58.56 9.12
CA PRO A 457 -17.53 58.34 8.04
C PRO A 457 -16.89 57.68 6.83
N MET A 458 -17.60 56.71 6.25
CA MET A 458 -17.16 55.93 5.08
C MET A 458 -17.08 56.83 3.85
N THR A 459 -15.93 56.86 3.18
CA THR A 459 -15.72 57.59 1.93
C THR A 459 -15.65 56.64 0.73
N ASP A 460 -15.97 57.17 -0.47
CA ASP A 460 -15.89 56.38 -1.72
C ASP A 460 -14.44 55.94 -2.02
N GLU A 461 -13.44 56.77 -1.60
CA GLU A 461 -12.02 56.43 -1.75
C GLU A 461 -11.68 55.20 -0.86
N TYR A 462 -12.10 55.20 0.41
CA TYR A 462 -11.83 54.10 1.31
C TYR A 462 -12.58 52.82 0.93
N ARG A 463 -13.84 52.96 0.38
CA ARG A 463 -14.55 51.80 -0.21
C ARG A 463 -13.75 51.16 -1.36
N LYS A 464 -13.14 51.97 -2.21
CA LYS A 464 -12.26 51.48 -3.29
C LYS A 464 -11.00 50.84 -2.75
N GLU A 465 -10.43 51.35 -1.67
CA GLU A 465 -9.28 50.77 -1.00
C GLU A 465 -9.60 49.38 -0.43
N ILE A 466 -10.71 49.26 0.29
CA ILE A 466 -11.19 47.96 0.80
C ILE A 466 -11.45 46.99 -0.35
N ALA A 467 -12.13 47.40 -1.41
CA ALA A 467 -12.39 46.59 -2.58
C ALA A 467 -11.10 46.11 -3.27
N GLY A 468 -10.09 47.04 -3.34
CA GLY A 468 -8.76 46.73 -3.84
C GLY A 468 -8.03 45.67 -2.99
N ALA A 469 -8.09 45.80 -1.67
CA ALA A 469 -7.52 44.81 -0.72
C ALA A 469 -8.22 43.47 -0.81
N ASN A 470 -9.56 43.47 -0.85
CA ASN A 470 -10.34 42.25 -1.05
C ASN A 470 -9.95 41.56 -2.35
N LYS A 471 -9.84 42.30 -3.45
CA LYS A 471 -9.42 41.74 -4.74
C LYS A 471 -7.99 41.18 -4.66
N ALA A 472 -7.04 41.92 -4.06
CA ALA A 472 -5.68 41.46 -3.92
C ALA A 472 -5.55 40.17 -3.09
N MET A 473 -6.40 40.01 -2.07
CA MET A 473 -6.51 38.73 -1.32
C MET A 473 -7.17 37.63 -2.15
N ALA A 474 -8.23 37.95 -2.89
CA ALA A 474 -8.91 37.00 -3.77
C ALA A 474 -7.99 36.55 -4.92
N ASP A 475 -7.17 37.41 -5.48
CA ASP A 475 -6.16 37.11 -6.51
C ASP A 475 -5.06 36.12 -5.98
N LYS A 476 -4.85 36.09 -4.64
CA LYS A 476 -4.02 35.09 -3.94
C LYS A 476 -4.79 33.82 -3.58
N ALA A 477 -6.01 33.68 -4.08
CA ALA A 477 -6.91 32.55 -3.77
C ALA A 477 -7.29 32.44 -2.27
N LEU A 478 -7.27 33.54 -1.53
CA LEU A 478 -7.70 33.57 -0.13
C LEU A 478 -9.23 33.64 -0.02
N ARG A 479 -9.79 32.88 0.92
CA ARG A 479 -11.17 33.08 1.37
C ARG A 479 -11.21 34.34 2.26
N VAL A 480 -11.89 35.37 1.82
CA VAL A 480 -11.93 36.66 2.54
C VAL A 480 -13.22 36.78 3.34
N LEU A 481 -13.11 37.16 4.60
CA LEU A 481 -14.22 37.59 5.44
C LEU A 481 -13.99 39.03 5.89
N ALA A 482 -15.07 39.83 5.89
CA ALA A 482 -15.10 41.14 6.46
C ALA A 482 -15.60 41.12 7.90
N CYS A 483 -15.09 42.04 8.72
CA CYS A 483 -15.56 42.29 10.06
C CYS A 483 -16.00 43.74 10.17
N ALA A 484 -17.14 43.93 10.83
CA ALA A 484 -17.66 45.24 11.21
C ALA A 484 -18.12 45.24 12.68
N MET A 485 -18.26 46.37 13.29
CA MET A 485 -18.74 46.53 14.67
C MET A 485 -19.80 47.64 14.75
N ARG A 486 -20.57 47.60 15.83
CA ARG A 486 -21.46 48.70 16.22
C ARG A 486 -21.45 48.80 17.77
N VAL A 487 -21.40 50.02 18.27
CA VAL A 487 -21.50 50.32 19.70
C VAL A 487 -22.93 50.77 20.01
N TRP A 488 -23.53 50.17 21.00
CA TRP A 488 -24.89 50.49 21.48
C TRP A 488 -24.82 51.18 22.84
N GLU A 489 -25.62 52.19 23.10
CA GLU A 489 -25.72 52.83 24.43
C GLU A 489 -26.38 51.90 25.46
N ARG A 490 -27.27 51.03 25.00
CA ARG A 490 -27.95 49.97 25.78
C ARG A 490 -28.17 48.73 24.94
N GLU A 491 -28.52 47.62 25.54
CA GLU A 491 -28.86 46.40 24.85
C GLU A 491 -29.97 46.64 23.81
N PRO A 492 -29.85 46.12 22.58
CA PRO A 492 -30.87 46.25 21.53
C PRO A 492 -32.22 45.66 21.99
N ASP A 493 -33.31 46.30 21.57
CA ASP A 493 -34.65 45.80 21.92
C ASP A 493 -35.00 44.50 21.24
N SER A 494 -34.29 44.11 20.15
CA SER A 494 -34.39 42.83 19.44
C SER A 494 -33.06 42.45 18.82
N PHE A 495 -32.81 41.16 18.68
CA PHE A 495 -31.59 40.60 18.01
C PHE A 495 -31.91 40.16 16.55
N GLU A 496 -33.02 40.58 16.01
CA GLU A 496 -33.37 40.30 14.61
C GLU A 496 -32.39 40.97 13.63
N PRO A 497 -32.07 40.36 12.48
CA PRO A 497 -31.10 40.87 11.51
C PRO A 497 -31.40 42.29 11.03
N GLU A 498 -32.69 42.63 10.89
CA GLU A 498 -33.15 43.95 10.45
C GLU A 498 -32.74 45.03 11.41
N GLN A 499 -32.53 44.75 12.71
CA GLN A 499 -32.09 45.71 13.72
C GLN A 499 -30.59 45.75 13.88
N LEU A 500 -29.92 44.59 13.72
CA LEU A 500 -28.48 44.49 13.97
C LEU A 500 -27.63 44.82 12.73
N GLU A 501 -28.07 44.49 11.54
CA GLU A 501 -27.20 44.44 10.37
C GLU A 501 -27.28 45.69 9.47
N HIS A 502 -27.31 46.88 10.10
CA HIS A 502 -27.23 48.19 9.41
C HIS A 502 -26.43 49.19 10.23
N ASP A 503 -26.00 50.29 9.62
CA ASP A 503 -25.19 51.38 10.21
C ASP A 503 -23.94 50.86 10.90
N LEU A 504 -23.25 49.93 10.28
CA LEU A 504 -22.07 49.28 10.81
C LEU A 504 -20.81 50.16 10.60
N CYS A 505 -19.82 49.96 11.46
CA CYS A 505 -18.48 50.50 11.33
C CYS A 505 -17.53 49.39 10.86
N PHE A 506 -16.96 49.51 9.68
CA PHE A 506 -16.01 48.53 9.13
C PHE A 506 -14.74 48.48 9.98
N VAL A 507 -14.30 47.30 10.36
CA VAL A 507 -13.11 47.04 11.18
C VAL A 507 -11.96 46.51 10.32
N GLY A 508 -12.23 45.51 9.45
CA GLY A 508 -11.19 44.96 8.62
C GLY A 508 -11.61 43.75 7.81
N LEU A 509 -10.65 43.20 7.06
CA LEU A 509 -10.75 41.95 6.31
C LEU A 509 -9.78 40.94 6.90
N THR A 510 -10.13 39.67 6.83
CA THR A 510 -9.24 38.51 7.06
C THR A 510 -9.23 37.62 5.83
N GLY A 511 -8.01 37.28 5.37
CA GLY A 511 -7.79 36.32 4.26
C GLY A 511 -7.30 34.99 4.79
N MET A 512 -7.98 33.93 4.45
CA MET A 512 -7.72 32.56 4.90
C MET A 512 -7.47 31.62 3.74
N ILE A 513 -6.66 30.61 3.98
CA ILE A 513 -6.42 29.53 3.02
C ILE A 513 -6.24 28.20 3.78
N ASP A 514 -6.54 27.10 3.15
CA ASP A 514 -6.06 25.78 3.56
C ASP A 514 -4.64 25.60 3.00
N PRO A 515 -3.59 25.70 3.84
CA PRO A 515 -2.21 25.75 3.36
C PRO A 515 -1.76 24.41 2.80
N VAL A 516 -0.91 24.48 1.80
CA VAL A 516 -0.21 23.33 1.25
C VAL A 516 0.64 22.67 2.33
N ARG A 517 0.70 21.34 2.34
CA ARG A 517 1.62 20.60 3.21
C ARG A 517 3.08 20.88 2.79
N PRO A 518 4.00 21.16 3.72
CA PRO A 518 5.39 21.56 3.40
C PRO A 518 6.15 20.55 2.54
N GLU A 519 5.91 19.26 2.76
CA GLU A 519 6.60 18.14 2.10
C GLU A 519 6.08 17.85 0.68
N VAL A 520 4.87 18.31 0.33
CA VAL A 520 4.23 17.95 -0.95
C VAL A 520 4.99 18.50 -2.15
N LYS A 521 5.53 19.73 -2.06
CA LYS A 521 6.31 20.31 -3.16
C LYS A 521 7.51 19.44 -3.52
N ALA A 522 8.29 19.03 -2.53
CA ALA A 522 9.45 18.17 -2.74
C ALA A 522 9.03 16.79 -3.32
N ALA A 523 7.91 16.25 -2.85
CA ALA A 523 7.35 14.99 -3.36
C ALA A 523 6.89 15.11 -4.83
N ILE A 524 6.28 16.23 -5.23
CA ILE A 524 5.93 16.49 -6.63
C ILE A 524 7.19 16.61 -7.51
N ASP A 525 8.23 17.30 -7.04
CA ASP A 525 9.50 17.41 -7.77
C ASP A 525 10.14 16.02 -7.95
N GLU A 526 10.06 15.17 -6.94
CA GLU A 526 10.52 13.77 -7.00
C GLU A 526 9.70 12.93 -8.00
N CYS A 527 8.36 13.08 -8.01
CA CYS A 527 7.50 12.46 -9.03
C CYS A 527 7.93 12.82 -10.45
N VAL A 528 8.22 14.11 -10.68
CA VAL A 528 8.69 14.59 -11.98
C VAL A 528 9.99 13.91 -12.38
N GLY A 529 10.95 13.84 -11.45
CA GLY A 529 12.22 13.14 -11.65
C GLY A 529 12.03 11.66 -11.97
N ALA A 530 11.03 11.05 -11.35
CA ALA A 530 10.65 9.66 -11.51
C ALA A 530 9.82 9.37 -12.78
N GLY A 531 9.48 10.40 -13.57
CA GLY A 531 8.60 10.26 -14.74
C GLY A 531 7.14 9.98 -14.39
N VAL A 532 6.72 10.33 -13.18
CA VAL A 532 5.34 10.25 -12.69
C VAL A 532 4.70 11.63 -12.78
N ARG A 533 3.50 11.72 -13.31
CA ARG A 533 2.76 12.97 -13.42
C ARG A 533 1.68 13.05 -12.34
N ALA A 534 1.70 14.12 -11.58
CA ALA A 534 0.61 14.48 -10.69
C ALA A 534 -0.46 15.28 -11.45
N VAL A 535 -1.73 14.95 -11.20
CA VAL A 535 -2.91 15.62 -11.75
C VAL A 535 -3.80 16.01 -10.57
N MET A 536 -4.11 17.30 -10.46
CA MET A 536 -4.97 17.81 -9.39
C MET A 536 -6.44 17.77 -9.82
N ILE A 537 -7.28 17.18 -8.96
CA ILE A 537 -8.72 17.07 -9.16
C ILE A 537 -9.41 17.63 -7.91
N THR A 538 -10.23 18.68 -8.02
CA THR A 538 -10.81 19.35 -6.85
C THR A 538 -12.22 19.91 -7.10
N GLY A 539 -13.01 19.96 -6.03
CA GLY A 539 -14.28 20.70 -6.02
C GLY A 539 -14.14 22.22 -5.92
N ASP A 540 -12.93 22.73 -5.65
CA ASP A 540 -12.65 24.16 -5.45
C ASP A 540 -12.79 25.00 -6.73
N HIS A 541 -12.77 26.33 -6.53
CA HIS A 541 -12.76 27.30 -7.64
C HIS A 541 -11.47 27.17 -8.45
N ILE A 542 -11.58 27.41 -9.76
CA ILE A 542 -10.44 27.25 -10.68
C ILE A 542 -9.24 28.12 -10.33
N ASP A 543 -9.45 29.35 -9.90
CA ASP A 543 -8.37 30.27 -9.54
C ASP A 543 -7.57 29.76 -8.35
N THR A 544 -8.26 29.24 -7.32
CA THR A 544 -7.65 28.59 -6.15
C THR A 544 -6.83 27.37 -6.55
N ALA A 545 -7.43 26.50 -7.38
CA ALA A 545 -6.77 25.28 -7.87
C ALA A 545 -5.52 25.61 -8.70
N VAL A 546 -5.60 26.60 -9.58
CA VAL A 546 -4.48 27.07 -10.41
C VAL A 546 -3.35 27.67 -9.57
N ALA A 547 -3.68 28.49 -8.55
CA ALA A 547 -2.68 29.10 -7.67
C ALA A 547 -1.89 28.01 -6.94
N ILE A 548 -2.57 27.05 -6.30
CA ILE A 548 -1.95 25.95 -5.57
C ILE A 548 -1.17 25.03 -6.52
N ALA A 549 -1.72 24.70 -7.69
CA ALA A 549 -1.05 23.84 -8.66
C ALA A 549 0.23 24.46 -9.23
N LYS A 550 0.27 25.79 -9.39
CA LYS A 550 1.49 26.53 -9.78
C LYS A 550 2.53 26.50 -8.66
N GLU A 551 2.12 26.77 -7.43
CA GLU A 551 3.00 26.72 -6.25
C GLU A 551 3.68 25.36 -6.10
N LEU A 552 2.89 24.28 -6.28
CA LEU A 552 3.36 22.89 -6.19
C LEU A 552 4.15 22.43 -7.42
N GLY A 553 4.07 23.12 -8.55
CA GLY A 553 4.69 22.71 -9.81
C GLY A 553 3.91 21.61 -10.56
N ILE A 554 2.65 21.36 -10.20
CA ILE A 554 1.72 20.45 -10.93
C ILE A 554 1.34 21.07 -12.28
N LEU A 555 0.95 22.36 -12.28
CA LEU A 555 0.62 23.12 -13.49
C LEU A 555 1.90 23.76 -14.06
N ARG A 556 2.39 23.20 -15.17
CA ARG A 556 3.60 23.65 -15.85
C ARG A 556 3.29 24.54 -17.02
N PRO A 557 4.29 25.31 -17.53
CA PRO A 557 4.12 26.04 -18.78
C PRO A 557 3.69 25.11 -19.93
N GLY A 558 2.55 25.45 -20.55
CA GLY A 558 1.93 24.64 -21.59
C GLY A 558 0.81 23.70 -21.12
N ASP A 559 0.74 23.38 -19.84
CA ASP A 559 -0.37 22.62 -19.29
C ASP A 559 -1.65 23.47 -19.12
N ARG A 560 -2.80 22.80 -19.18
CA ARG A 560 -4.13 23.43 -19.07
C ARG A 560 -4.77 23.14 -17.73
N ALA A 561 -5.62 24.08 -17.29
CA ALA A 561 -6.59 23.90 -16.22
C ALA A 561 -7.99 24.07 -16.81
N ILE A 562 -8.93 23.19 -16.45
CA ILE A 562 -10.34 23.26 -16.89
C ILE A 562 -11.30 23.06 -15.72
N THR A 563 -12.53 23.53 -15.92
CA THR A 563 -13.63 23.30 -14.98
C THR A 563 -14.41 22.03 -15.30
N GLY A 564 -15.15 21.50 -14.29
CA GLY A 564 -16.09 20.38 -14.50
C GLY A 564 -17.18 20.72 -15.52
N SER A 565 -17.62 21.98 -15.60
CA SER A 565 -18.58 22.43 -16.62
C SER A 565 -18.02 22.32 -18.05
N GLU A 566 -16.76 22.75 -18.24
CA GLU A 566 -16.08 22.60 -19.52
C GLU A 566 -15.90 21.12 -19.89
N LEU A 567 -15.51 20.30 -18.89
CA LEU A 567 -15.39 18.85 -19.08
C LEU A 567 -16.70 18.18 -19.45
N SER A 568 -17.83 18.61 -18.86
CA SER A 568 -19.17 18.09 -19.20
C SER A 568 -19.61 18.43 -20.63
N GLN A 569 -19.13 19.56 -21.18
CA GLN A 569 -19.46 19.98 -22.54
C GLN A 569 -18.62 19.29 -23.60
N MET A 570 -17.48 18.69 -23.23
CA MET A 570 -16.62 17.95 -24.14
C MET A 570 -17.18 16.55 -24.43
N SER A 571 -17.23 16.18 -25.70
CA SER A 571 -17.45 14.79 -26.10
C SER A 571 -16.27 13.91 -25.67
N ASP A 572 -16.44 12.60 -25.62
CA ASP A 572 -15.37 11.66 -25.25
C ASP A 572 -14.18 11.75 -26.22
N ALA A 573 -14.43 11.92 -27.54
CA ALA A 573 -13.38 12.08 -28.53
C ALA A 573 -12.58 13.37 -28.36
N GLU A 574 -13.23 14.48 -28.03
CA GLU A 574 -12.55 15.76 -27.74
C GLU A 574 -11.71 15.66 -26.46
N PHE A 575 -12.25 15.01 -25.43
CA PHE A 575 -11.53 14.80 -24.19
C PHE A 575 -10.32 13.88 -24.39
N GLU A 576 -10.46 12.76 -25.10
CA GLU A 576 -9.35 11.86 -25.45
C GLU A 576 -8.23 12.55 -26.24
N ALA A 577 -8.56 13.56 -27.02
CA ALA A 577 -7.57 14.33 -27.78
C ALA A 577 -6.73 15.28 -26.92
N CYS A 578 -7.28 15.78 -25.80
CA CYS A 578 -6.65 16.86 -25.01
C CYS A 578 -6.32 16.52 -23.53
N PHE A 579 -6.82 15.42 -22.96
CA PHE A 579 -6.66 15.14 -21.52
C PHE A 579 -5.18 15.09 -21.08
N ARG A 580 -4.26 14.75 -21.99
CA ARG A 580 -2.82 14.71 -21.69
C ARG A 580 -2.22 16.08 -21.42
N ASP A 581 -2.86 17.15 -21.91
CA ASP A 581 -2.38 18.52 -21.71
C ASP A 581 -3.01 19.15 -20.46
N ILE A 582 -3.93 18.47 -19.80
CA ILE A 582 -4.65 18.98 -18.63
C ILE A 582 -4.02 18.43 -17.36
N SER A 583 -3.58 19.31 -16.46
CA SER A 583 -3.01 18.97 -15.15
C SER A 583 -3.92 19.34 -13.98
N VAL A 584 -4.94 20.18 -14.20
CA VAL A 584 -5.84 20.67 -13.15
C VAL A 584 -7.27 20.61 -13.60
N TYR A 585 -8.10 19.96 -12.80
CA TYR A 585 -9.55 19.88 -12.95
C TYR A 585 -10.22 20.50 -11.72
N ALA A 586 -10.96 21.60 -11.90
CA ALA A 586 -11.60 22.35 -10.83
C ALA A 586 -13.13 22.26 -10.90
N ARG A 587 -13.83 22.41 -9.76
CA ARG A 587 -15.29 22.29 -9.66
C ARG A 587 -15.84 21.00 -10.29
N VAL A 588 -15.16 19.88 -10.03
CA VAL A 588 -15.53 18.57 -10.56
C VAL A 588 -16.59 17.89 -9.69
N GLN A 589 -17.44 17.08 -10.32
CA GLN A 589 -18.39 16.18 -9.71
C GLN A 589 -17.84 14.74 -9.70
N PRO A 590 -18.41 13.80 -8.95
CA PRO A 590 -17.93 12.41 -8.85
C PRO A 590 -17.77 11.70 -10.20
N GLU A 591 -18.72 11.92 -11.12
CA GLU A 591 -18.67 11.33 -12.46
C GLU A 591 -17.46 11.81 -13.27
N HIS A 592 -17.10 13.08 -13.08
CA HIS A 592 -15.92 13.67 -13.73
C HIS A 592 -14.64 13.00 -13.25
N LYS A 593 -14.51 12.71 -11.95
CA LYS A 593 -13.34 12.01 -11.37
C LYS A 593 -13.16 10.64 -12.02
N THR A 594 -14.24 9.88 -12.15
CA THR A 594 -14.23 8.56 -12.80
C THR A 594 -13.87 8.66 -14.29
N ARG A 595 -14.41 9.66 -15.02
CA ARG A 595 -14.11 9.91 -16.43
C ARG A 595 -12.64 10.22 -16.65
N ILE A 596 -12.03 11.06 -15.80
CA ILE A 596 -10.61 11.43 -15.86
C ILE A 596 -9.72 10.19 -15.65
N VAL A 597 -9.98 9.41 -14.59
CA VAL A 597 -9.24 8.19 -14.30
C VAL A 597 -9.31 7.19 -15.45
N ASN A 598 -10.51 6.97 -15.99
CA ASN A 598 -10.73 6.04 -17.10
C ASN A 598 -10.03 6.49 -18.39
N ALA A 599 -9.94 7.78 -18.67
CA ALA A 599 -9.21 8.30 -19.83
C ALA A 599 -7.71 7.99 -19.74
N TRP A 600 -7.09 8.20 -18.58
CA TRP A 600 -5.68 7.85 -18.37
C TRP A 600 -5.45 6.33 -18.47
N ARG A 601 -6.29 5.51 -17.84
CA ARG A 601 -6.20 4.05 -17.90
C ARG A 601 -6.45 3.52 -19.32
N GLY A 602 -7.47 4.04 -20.00
CA GLY A 602 -7.79 3.66 -21.38
C GLY A 602 -6.64 3.94 -22.37
N ALA A 603 -5.84 4.97 -22.09
CA ALA A 603 -4.62 5.28 -22.83
C ALA A 603 -3.41 4.40 -22.43
N GLY A 604 -3.57 3.44 -21.53
CA GLY A 604 -2.55 2.48 -21.09
C GLY A 604 -1.60 2.98 -19.99
N TYR A 605 -1.94 4.09 -19.32
CA TYR A 605 -1.16 4.57 -18.16
C TYR A 605 -1.62 3.91 -16.88
N VAL A 606 -0.66 3.49 -16.05
CA VAL A 606 -0.94 3.03 -14.68
C VAL A 606 -1.29 4.24 -13.82
N THR A 607 -2.53 4.29 -13.38
CA THR A 607 -3.14 5.46 -12.74
C THR A 607 -3.51 5.17 -11.29
N ALA A 608 -3.02 6.01 -10.38
CA ALA A 608 -3.46 6.07 -8.99
C ALA A 608 -4.53 7.17 -8.83
N MET A 609 -5.51 6.96 -7.94
CA MET A 609 -6.52 7.95 -7.57
C MET A 609 -6.68 8.02 -6.06
N THR A 610 -6.60 9.24 -5.51
CA THR A 610 -6.82 9.50 -4.08
C THR A 610 -8.21 10.08 -3.83
N GLY A 611 -8.76 9.82 -2.66
CA GLY A 611 -9.99 10.46 -2.21
C GLY A 611 -10.34 10.11 -0.76
N ASP A 612 -11.21 10.92 -0.15
CA ASP A 612 -11.62 10.78 1.25
C ASP A 612 -13.13 10.60 1.42
N GLY A 613 -13.94 11.07 0.47
CA GLY A 613 -15.41 11.06 0.55
C GLY A 613 -16.06 9.86 -0.16
N VAL A 614 -17.30 9.58 0.22
CA VAL A 614 -18.17 8.58 -0.45
C VAL A 614 -18.22 8.80 -1.96
N ASN A 615 -18.20 10.07 -2.37
CA ASN A 615 -18.24 10.49 -3.77
C ASN A 615 -17.00 10.09 -4.57
N ASP A 616 -15.90 9.76 -3.89
CA ASP A 616 -14.64 9.34 -4.52
C ASP A 616 -14.55 7.84 -4.72
N ALA A 617 -15.33 7.06 -4.00
CA ALA A 617 -15.28 5.60 -4.03
C ALA A 617 -15.37 5.01 -5.45
N PRO A 618 -16.23 5.48 -6.37
CA PRO A 618 -16.26 4.97 -7.75
C PRO A 618 -14.95 5.23 -8.51
N SER A 619 -14.35 6.40 -8.36
CA SER A 619 -13.10 6.77 -9.02
C SER A 619 -11.90 6.04 -8.43
N ILE A 620 -11.85 5.85 -7.10
CA ILE A 620 -10.85 5.05 -6.39
C ILE A 620 -10.91 3.59 -6.87
N LYS A 621 -12.11 3.01 -6.93
CA LYS A 621 -12.31 1.62 -7.40
C LYS A 621 -11.96 1.43 -8.87
N SER A 622 -12.15 2.46 -9.71
CA SER A 622 -11.86 2.39 -11.14
C SER A 622 -10.38 2.61 -11.46
N ALA A 623 -9.58 3.13 -10.55
CA ALA A 623 -8.13 3.29 -10.73
C ALA A 623 -7.39 1.94 -10.75
N ASP A 624 -6.14 1.93 -11.24
CA ASP A 624 -5.26 0.78 -11.10
C ASP A 624 -4.72 0.65 -9.67
N ILE A 625 -4.69 1.80 -8.96
CA ILE A 625 -4.30 1.90 -7.56
C ILE A 625 -5.26 2.87 -6.89
N GLY A 626 -6.22 2.35 -6.15
CA GLY A 626 -7.11 3.13 -5.29
C GLY A 626 -6.42 3.50 -3.99
N VAL A 627 -6.40 4.80 -3.64
CA VAL A 627 -5.77 5.32 -2.43
C VAL A 627 -6.81 6.00 -1.56
N GLY A 628 -7.08 5.45 -0.39
CA GLY A 628 -7.98 6.02 0.61
C GLY A 628 -7.22 6.82 1.67
N MET A 629 -7.86 7.84 2.24
CA MET A 629 -7.33 8.59 3.38
C MET A 629 -7.61 7.82 4.68
N GLY A 630 -6.66 7.81 5.61
CA GLY A 630 -6.76 7.08 6.87
C GLY A 630 -7.44 7.88 7.98
N ILE A 631 -7.17 9.19 8.03
CA ILE A 631 -7.70 10.09 9.06
C ILE A 631 -9.05 10.66 8.61
N THR A 632 -9.09 11.34 7.46
CA THR A 632 -10.30 12.02 6.94
C THR A 632 -11.18 11.10 6.11
N GLY A 633 -10.63 9.98 5.62
CA GLY A 633 -11.35 9.08 4.72
C GLY A 633 -12.51 8.35 5.39
N THR A 634 -13.63 8.26 4.67
CA THR A 634 -14.77 7.45 5.09
C THR A 634 -14.46 5.96 5.01
N ASP A 635 -15.20 5.14 5.74
CA ASP A 635 -15.02 3.68 5.68
C ASP A 635 -15.25 3.13 4.28
N VAL A 636 -16.12 3.77 3.51
CA VAL A 636 -16.39 3.42 2.10
C VAL A 636 -15.13 3.54 1.27
N THR A 637 -14.45 4.70 1.35
CA THR A 637 -13.20 4.91 0.60
C THR A 637 -12.09 3.97 1.04
N LYS A 638 -11.95 3.75 2.35
CA LYS A 638 -11.00 2.78 2.91
C LYS A 638 -11.28 1.36 2.42
N ASN A 639 -12.56 0.96 2.32
CA ASN A 639 -12.94 -0.40 1.91
C ASN A 639 -12.70 -0.69 0.43
N VAL A 640 -12.88 0.28 -0.45
CA VAL A 640 -12.64 0.11 -1.89
C VAL A 640 -11.17 0.32 -2.27
N ALA A 641 -10.39 0.99 -1.43
CA ALA A 641 -8.99 1.32 -1.69
C ALA A 641 -8.09 0.08 -1.68
N ASP A 642 -7.04 0.12 -2.48
CA ASP A 642 -5.95 -0.87 -2.50
C ASP A 642 -4.86 -0.52 -1.48
N MET A 643 -4.75 0.77 -1.13
CA MET A 643 -3.83 1.34 -0.15
C MET A 643 -4.53 2.42 0.66
N VAL A 644 -4.22 2.53 1.95
CA VAL A 644 -4.71 3.58 2.84
C VAL A 644 -3.52 4.36 3.41
N LEU A 645 -3.59 5.70 3.37
CA LEU A 645 -2.57 6.58 3.93
C LEU A 645 -2.90 6.89 5.39
N ALA A 646 -2.07 6.43 6.31
CA ALA A 646 -2.29 6.66 7.76
C ALA A 646 -2.16 8.14 8.18
N ASP A 647 -1.51 8.97 7.36
CA ASP A 647 -1.24 10.40 7.60
C ASP A 647 -1.92 11.34 6.59
N ASP A 648 -2.74 10.82 5.70
CA ASP A 648 -3.44 11.55 4.62
C ASP A 648 -2.49 12.40 3.73
N ASN A 649 -1.23 12.00 3.58
CA ASN A 649 -0.20 12.83 2.97
C ASN A 649 0.21 12.32 1.58
N PHE A 650 0.18 13.20 0.59
CA PHE A 650 0.63 12.88 -0.78
C PHE A 650 2.09 12.38 -0.82
N ALA A 651 2.98 12.88 0.03
CA ALA A 651 4.37 12.43 0.08
C ALA A 651 4.50 10.95 0.42
N SER A 652 3.57 10.40 1.22
CA SER A 652 3.54 8.98 1.54
C SER A 652 3.19 8.10 0.33
N ILE A 653 2.43 8.62 -0.66
CA ILE A 653 2.21 7.94 -1.94
C ILE A 653 3.52 7.82 -2.71
N VAL A 654 4.28 8.91 -2.77
CA VAL A 654 5.57 8.95 -3.48
C VAL A 654 6.57 7.99 -2.83
N GLY A 655 6.61 7.96 -1.50
CA GLY A 655 7.37 6.97 -0.74
C GLY A 655 6.94 5.52 -1.02
N ALA A 656 5.64 5.28 -1.21
CA ALA A 656 5.12 3.97 -1.57
C ALA A 656 5.50 3.58 -3.03
N VAL A 657 5.54 4.52 -3.96
CA VAL A 657 6.04 4.30 -5.34
C VAL A 657 7.52 3.92 -5.31
N GLU A 658 8.35 4.64 -4.55
CA GLU A 658 9.77 4.31 -4.35
C GLU A 658 9.94 2.88 -3.83
N GLU A 659 9.20 2.54 -2.78
CA GLU A 659 9.25 1.22 -2.16
C GLU A 659 8.76 0.12 -3.11
N GLY A 660 7.68 0.36 -3.87
CA GLY A 660 7.20 -0.57 -4.88
C GLY A 660 8.24 -0.85 -5.98
N ARG A 661 8.99 0.17 -6.42
CA ARG A 661 10.11 0.03 -7.35
C ARG A 661 11.25 -0.77 -6.74
N ARG A 662 11.60 -0.50 -5.47
CA ARG A 662 12.63 -1.22 -4.72
C ARG A 662 12.30 -2.70 -4.58
N ILE A 663 11.08 -3.03 -4.19
CA ILE A 663 10.61 -4.41 -4.03
C ILE A 663 10.75 -5.16 -5.35
N TYR A 664 10.27 -4.57 -6.44
CA TYR A 664 10.34 -5.19 -7.76
C TYR A 664 11.79 -5.39 -8.24
N ASP A 665 12.66 -4.39 -8.06
CA ASP A 665 14.08 -4.51 -8.39
C ASP A 665 14.76 -5.62 -7.58
N ASN A 666 14.47 -5.74 -6.29
CA ASN A 666 15.03 -6.77 -5.43
C ASN A 666 14.52 -8.17 -5.80
N ILE A 667 13.24 -8.29 -6.14
CA ILE A 667 12.70 -9.56 -6.67
C ILE A 667 13.42 -9.95 -7.95
N ARG A 668 13.66 -9.02 -8.87
CA ARG A 668 14.41 -9.29 -10.11
C ARG A 668 15.85 -9.69 -9.84
N LYS A 669 16.53 -9.05 -8.86
CA LYS A 669 17.89 -9.42 -8.45
C LYS A 669 17.95 -10.86 -7.93
N ALA A 670 16.99 -11.23 -7.08
CA ALA A 670 16.89 -12.60 -6.55
C ALA A 670 16.60 -13.62 -7.64
N ILE A 671 15.65 -13.31 -8.54
CA ILE A 671 15.33 -14.17 -9.70
C ILE A 671 16.53 -14.36 -10.60
N GLN A 672 17.25 -13.29 -10.94
CA GLN A 672 18.44 -13.35 -11.79
C GLN A 672 19.54 -14.18 -11.14
N PHE A 673 19.75 -14.02 -9.84
CA PHE A 673 20.71 -14.79 -9.07
C PHE A 673 20.39 -16.29 -9.10
N LEU A 674 19.19 -16.68 -8.69
CA LEU A 674 18.75 -18.08 -8.66
C LEU A 674 18.78 -18.74 -10.04
N LEU A 675 18.28 -18.06 -11.07
CA LEU A 675 18.30 -18.60 -12.43
C LEU A 675 19.73 -18.69 -13.00
N GLY A 676 20.62 -17.77 -12.62
CA GLY A 676 22.02 -17.77 -13.02
C GLY A 676 22.78 -18.96 -12.40
N SER A 677 22.53 -19.24 -11.12
CA SER A 677 23.05 -20.38 -10.39
C SER A 677 22.61 -21.72 -11.01
N ASN A 678 21.30 -21.92 -11.14
CA ASN A 678 20.77 -23.14 -11.77
C ASN A 678 21.28 -23.32 -13.21
N MET A 679 21.47 -22.25 -13.97
CA MET A 679 22.04 -22.31 -15.31
C MET A 679 23.49 -22.82 -15.26
N SER A 680 24.28 -22.41 -14.26
CA SER A 680 25.67 -22.85 -14.09
C SER A 680 25.76 -24.33 -13.76
N GLU A 681 24.88 -24.83 -12.91
CA GLU A 681 24.78 -26.25 -12.56
C GLU A 681 24.41 -27.08 -13.78
N VAL A 682 23.35 -26.67 -14.51
CA VAL A 682 22.91 -27.38 -15.73
C VAL A 682 24.01 -27.44 -16.78
N ILE A 683 24.71 -26.33 -17.07
CA ILE A 683 25.79 -26.29 -18.05
C ILE A 683 26.96 -27.18 -17.60
N SER A 684 27.34 -27.14 -16.31
CA SER A 684 28.45 -27.94 -15.76
C SER A 684 28.14 -29.43 -15.86
N ILE A 685 26.95 -29.87 -15.44
CA ILE A 685 26.55 -31.28 -15.52
C ILE A 685 26.44 -31.73 -16.97
N PHE A 686 25.83 -30.92 -17.85
CA PHE A 686 25.70 -31.24 -19.25
C PHE A 686 27.08 -31.41 -19.92
N ALA A 687 28.01 -30.46 -19.67
CA ALA A 687 29.38 -30.55 -20.19
C ALA A 687 30.12 -31.80 -19.68
N ALA A 688 30.06 -32.07 -18.38
CA ALA A 688 30.68 -33.26 -17.78
C ALA A 688 30.08 -34.55 -18.34
N THR A 689 28.75 -34.59 -18.51
CA THR A 689 28.07 -35.75 -19.12
C THR A 689 28.53 -36.00 -20.55
N VAL A 690 28.64 -34.95 -21.37
CA VAL A 690 29.10 -35.08 -22.77
C VAL A 690 30.56 -35.52 -22.80
N LEU A 691 31.41 -35.02 -21.92
CA LEU A 691 32.81 -35.39 -21.81
C LEU A 691 33.04 -36.75 -21.17
N GLY A 692 32.11 -37.23 -20.31
CA GLY A 692 32.10 -38.56 -19.77
C GLY A 692 32.70 -38.74 -18.39
N PHE A 693 32.53 -37.76 -17.51
CA PHE A 693 32.88 -37.82 -16.11
C PHE A 693 31.78 -37.23 -15.23
N THR A 694 31.85 -37.51 -13.92
CA THR A 694 30.88 -37.02 -12.94
C THR A 694 31.46 -35.82 -12.22
N ILE A 695 30.93 -34.61 -12.47
CA ILE A 695 31.38 -33.38 -11.83
C ILE A 695 30.75 -33.15 -10.45
N LEU A 696 29.45 -33.43 -10.31
CA LEU A 696 28.68 -33.26 -9.08
C LEU A 696 27.61 -34.34 -8.97
N LYS A 697 27.32 -34.75 -7.73
CA LYS A 697 26.21 -35.70 -7.41
C LYS A 697 24.92 -34.92 -7.09
N PRO A 698 23.72 -35.56 -7.14
CA PRO A 698 22.46 -34.90 -6.79
C PRO A 698 22.45 -34.24 -5.43
N VAL A 699 23.08 -34.85 -4.44
CA VAL A 699 23.18 -34.34 -3.07
C VAL A 699 23.95 -33.04 -2.99
N HIS A 700 24.98 -32.85 -3.84
CA HIS A 700 25.77 -31.62 -3.91
C HIS A 700 24.92 -30.45 -4.40
N LEU A 701 24.08 -30.67 -5.43
CA LEU A 701 23.20 -29.68 -6.00
C LEU A 701 22.10 -29.26 -5.03
N LEU A 702 21.51 -30.21 -4.31
CA LEU A 702 20.57 -29.93 -3.25
C LEU A 702 21.18 -29.07 -2.15
N TRP A 703 22.44 -29.31 -1.78
CA TRP A 703 23.16 -28.48 -0.82
C TRP A 703 23.35 -27.05 -1.36
N ILE A 704 23.79 -26.92 -2.60
CA ILE A 704 24.01 -25.62 -3.25
C ILE A 704 22.72 -24.83 -3.26
N ASN A 705 21.65 -25.40 -3.83
CA ASN A 705 20.35 -24.73 -3.92
C ASN A 705 19.78 -24.32 -2.55
N LEU A 706 19.94 -25.17 -1.51
CA LEU A 706 19.39 -24.89 -0.18
C LEU A 706 20.23 -23.89 0.62
N VAL A 707 21.58 -24.03 0.58
CA VAL A 707 22.48 -23.30 1.49
C VAL A 707 23.14 -22.12 0.80
N THR A 708 23.67 -22.29 -0.40
CA THR A 708 24.42 -21.20 -1.08
C THR A 708 23.50 -20.27 -1.88
N ASP A 709 22.30 -20.72 -2.27
CA ASP A 709 21.39 -19.94 -3.06
C ASP A 709 20.24 -19.32 -2.27
N CYS A 710 19.50 -20.11 -1.49
CA CYS A 710 18.32 -19.59 -0.79
C CYS A 710 18.63 -18.46 0.19
N PHE A 711 19.66 -18.58 1.02
CA PHE A 711 19.99 -17.53 2.01
C PHE A 711 20.46 -16.23 1.37
N PRO A 712 21.38 -16.21 0.40
CA PRO A 712 21.74 -14.99 -0.31
C PRO A 712 20.57 -14.40 -1.11
N ALA A 713 19.73 -15.21 -1.75
CA ALA A 713 18.54 -14.73 -2.48
C ALA A 713 17.57 -13.98 -1.56
N LEU A 714 17.29 -14.53 -0.36
CA LEU A 714 16.47 -13.84 0.65
C LEU A 714 17.10 -12.54 1.11
N ALA A 715 18.42 -12.52 1.30
CA ALA A 715 19.14 -11.33 1.71
C ALA A 715 19.19 -10.25 0.62
N LEU A 716 19.22 -10.61 -0.66
CA LEU A 716 19.07 -9.70 -1.81
C LEU A 716 17.69 -9.05 -1.83
N GLY A 717 16.66 -9.75 -1.39
CA GLY A 717 15.32 -9.20 -1.22
C GLY A 717 15.24 -8.04 -0.23
N MET A 718 16.21 -7.94 0.68
CA MET A 718 16.33 -6.87 1.69
C MET A 718 17.26 -5.73 1.28
N GLU A 719 17.75 -5.69 0.03
CA GLU A 719 18.65 -4.64 -0.45
C GLU A 719 17.96 -3.27 -0.42
N LYS A 720 18.74 -2.24 -0.09
CA LYS A 720 18.24 -0.85 -0.09
C LYS A 720 17.93 -0.37 -1.51
N ALA A 721 17.08 0.65 -1.61
CA ALA A 721 16.82 1.31 -2.87
C ALA A 721 18.11 1.86 -3.50
N GLU A 722 18.27 1.70 -4.80
CA GLU A 722 19.38 2.33 -5.52
C GLU A 722 19.15 3.85 -5.60
N PRO A 723 20.20 4.69 -5.51
CA PRO A 723 20.05 6.15 -5.42
C PRO A 723 19.36 6.80 -6.62
N ASP A 724 19.29 6.11 -7.74
CA ASP A 724 18.68 6.59 -8.97
C ASP A 724 17.28 6.04 -9.21
N ILE A 725 16.69 5.30 -8.25
CA ILE A 725 15.41 4.59 -8.43
C ILE A 725 14.26 5.55 -8.76
N MET A 726 14.26 6.75 -8.15
CA MET A 726 13.29 7.82 -8.42
C MET A 726 13.75 8.79 -9.52
N ARG A 727 14.79 8.43 -10.30
CA ARG A 727 15.21 9.11 -11.53
C ARG A 727 14.97 8.27 -12.78
N ARG A 728 14.56 7.02 -12.59
CA ARG A 728 14.24 6.10 -13.69
C ARG A 728 12.78 6.30 -14.13
N LYS A 729 12.53 6.23 -15.43
CA LYS A 729 11.16 6.24 -15.96
C LYS A 729 10.37 5.02 -15.44
N PRO A 730 9.05 5.14 -15.25
CA PRO A 730 8.21 4.02 -14.87
C PRO A 730 8.32 2.87 -15.89
N ARG A 731 8.35 1.64 -15.42
CA ARG A 731 8.29 0.47 -16.29
C ARG A 731 6.87 0.26 -16.82
N SER A 732 6.76 -0.36 -18.00
CA SER A 732 5.46 -0.81 -18.49
C SER A 732 4.92 -1.95 -17.61
N ALA A 733 3.63 -1.91 -17.27
CA ALA A 733 2.95 -3.00 -16.53
C ALA A 733 2.99 -4.34 -17.30
N SER A 734 3.05 -4.28 -18.65
CA SER A 734 3.14 -5.45 -19.51
C SER A 734 4.56 -6.03 -19.64
N ALA A 735 5.59 -5.32 -19.14
CA ALA A 735 6.97 -5.77 -19.28
C ALA A 735 7.18 -7.15 -18.62
N GLY A 736 7.77 -8.08 -19.35
CA GLY A 736 8.12 -9.40 -18.83
C GLY A 736 9.24 -9.34 -17.79
N ILE A 737 9.40 -10.38 -16.99
CA ILE A 737 10.45 -10.49 -15.96
C ILE A 737 11.85 -10.34 -16.58
N PHE A 738 12.06 -10.91 -17.78
CA PHE A 738 13.33 -10.87 -18.52
C PHE A 738 13.58 -9.55 -19.27
N ALA A 739 12.72 -8.56 -19.14
CA ALA A 739 12.92 -7.26 -19.79
C ALA A 739 14.26 -6.62 -19.39
N GLY A 740 14.84 -5.82 -20.30
CA GLY A 740 16.12 -5.13 -20.03
C GLY A 740 17.37 -5.99 -20.18
N GLY A 741 17.28 -7.14 -20.87
CA GLY A 741 18.43 -7.99 -21.18
C GLY A 741 18.81 -9.01 -20.12
N MET A 742 17.98 -9.21 -19.10
CA MET A 742 18.23 -10.13 -17.97
C MET A 742 18.50 -11.58 -18.43
N GLY A 743 17.82 -12.05 -19.50
CA GLY A 743 18.06 -13.39 -20.04
C GLY A 743 19.49 -13.58 -20.56
N ILE A 744 20.08 -12.56 -21.20
CA ILE A 744 21.49 -12.59 -21.62
C ILE A 744 22.42 -12.58 -20.42
N ASP A 745 22.06 -11.78 -19.38
CA ASP A 745 22.84 -11.72 -18.16
C ASP A 745 22.87 -13.08 -17.43
N ILE A 746 21.76 -13.77 -17.33
CA ILE A 746 21.66 -15.13 -16.78
C ILE A 746 22.52 -16.11 -17.57
N ALA A 747 22.44 -16.06 -18.89
CA ALA A 747 23.18 -16.97 -19.75
C ALA A 747 24.71 -16.81 -19.63
N TYR A 748 25.23 -15.57 -19.68
CA TYR A 748 26.69 -15.38 -19.54
C TYR A 748 27.19 -15.64 -18.12
N GLN A 749 26.39 -15.31 -17.10
CA GLN A 749 26.75 -15.55 -15.69
C GLN A 749 26.81 -17.05 -15.38
N GLY A 750 25.79 -17.81 -15.83
CA GLY A 750 25.81 -19.26 -15.72
C GLY A 750 27.00 -19.90 -16.47
N LEU A 751 27.28 -19.45 -17.70
CA LEU A 751 28.43 -19.93 -18.45
C LEU A 751 29.78 -19.62 -17.75
N LEU A 752 29.90 -18.43 -17.16
CA LEU A 752 31.09 -18.02 -16.43
C LEU A 752 31.36 -18.92 -15.21
N VAL A 753 30.32 -19.09 -14.37
CA VAL A 753 30.45 -19.94 -13.15
C VAL A 753 30.74 -21.39 -13.56
N SER A 754 30.05 -21.90 -14.58
CA SER A 754 30.31 -23.24 -15.13
C SER A 754 31.75 -23.42 -15.62
N ALA A 755 32.29 -22.44 -16.35
CA ALA A 755 33.68 -22.49 -16.81
C ALA A 755 34.70 -22.49 -15.66
N LEU A 756 34.48 -21.70 -14.61
CA LEU A 756 35.32 -21.69 -13.40
C LEU A 756 35.24 -23.02 -12.64
N THR A 757 34.02 -23.61 -12.56
CA THR A 757 33.82 -24.91 -11.91
C THR A 757 34.47 -26.05 -12.66
N LEU A 758 34.37 -26.09 -13.98
CA LEU A 758 35.06 -27.09 -14.82
C LEU A 758 36.57 -26.93 -14.73
N ALA A 759 37.06 -25.69 -14.75
CA ALA A 759 38.51 -25.44 -14.57
C ALA A 759 39.00 -25.95 -13.21
N SER A 760 38.23 -25.74 -12.16
CA SER A 760 38.57 -26.25 -10.82
C SER A 760 38.56 -27.77 -10.76
N TYR A 761 37.58 -28.43 -11.41
CA TYR A 761 37.55 -29.90 -11.51
C TYR A 761 38.83 -30.44 -12.13
N PHE A 762 39.27 -29.92 -13.29
CA PHE A 762 40.46 -30.39 -13.97
C PHE A 762 41.77 -30.05 -13.22
N ILE A 763 41.79 -28.95 -12.48
CA ILE A 763 42.97 -28.62 -11.60
C ILE A 763 43.03 -29.63 -10.46
N GLY A 764 41.90 -29.95 -9.79
CA GLY A 764 41.88 -30.97 -8.73
C GLY A 764 42.28 -32.34 -9.26
N HIS A 765 41.77 -32.75 -10.41
CA HIS A 765 42.18 -33.97 -11.06
C HIS A 765 43.69 -34.01 -11.36
N PHE A 766 44.26 -32.88 -11.85
CA PHE A 766 45.70 -32.78 -12.09
C PHE A 766 46.54 -32.86 -10.80
N ILE A 767 46.05 -32.28 -9.71
CA ILE A 767 46.76 -32.36 -8.41
C ILE A 767 46.76 -33.82 -7.90
N GLU A 768 45.62 -34.52 -8.04
CA GLU A 768 45.44 -35.91 -7.62
C GLU A 768 46.31 -36.86 -8.49
N SER A 769 46.20 -36.75 -9.81
CA SER A 769 46.79 -37.74 -10.76
C SER A 769 48.11 -37.35 -11.37
N GLY A 770 48.45 -36.04 -11.36
CA GLY A 770 49.62 -35.48 -12.04
C GLY A 770 49.49 -35.38 -13.57
N VAL A 771 48.33 -35.75 -14.14
CA VAL A 771 48.10 -35.81 -15.61
C VAL A 771 46.84 -35.00 -15.96
N TRP A 772 46.88 -34.33 -17.11
CA TRP A 772 45.67 -33.67 -17.66
C TRP A 772 44.94 -34.69 -18.54
N GLU A 773 43.92 -35.30 -17.99
CA GLU A 773 43.02 -36.23 -18.72
C GLU A 773 41.58 -36.04 -18.31
N ILE A 774 40.64 -36.60 -19.09
CA ILE A 774 39.22 -36.59 -18.82
C ILE A 774 38.89 -37.92 -18.13
N ALA A 775 38.81 -37.90 -16.82
CA ALA A 775 38.48 -39.07 -16.00
C ALA A 775 37.74 -38.65 -14.73
N ASP A 776 37.08 -39.59 -14.07
CA ASP A 776 36.45 -39.34 -12.77
C ASP A 776 37.55 -39.12 -11.70
N SER A 777 37.35 -38.04 -10.90
CA SER A 777 38.28 -37.60 -9.84
C SER A 777 37.50 -37.19 -8.61
N PRO A 778 37.68 -37.88 -7.47
CA PRO A 778 37.10 -37.43 -6.20
C PRO A 778 37.57 -36.07 -5.74
N ASP A 779 38.85 -35.73 -5.91
CA ASP A 779 39.42 -34.44 -5.57
C ASP A 779 38.88 -33.37 -6.53
N GLY A 780 38.86 -33.68 -7.84
CA GLY A 780 38.21 -32.81 -8.84
C GLY A 780 36.77 -32.49 -8.52
N MET A 781 35.99 -33.48 -8.09
CA MET A 781 34.58 -33.30 -7.71
C MET A 781 34.45 -32.40 -6.45
N THR A 782 35.28 -32.61 -5.44
CA THR A 782 35.31 -31.81 -4.21
C THR A 782 35.69 -30.37 -4.50
N MET A 783 36.73 -30.13 -5.31
CA MET A 783 37.15 -28.81 -5.73
C MET A 783 36.09 -28.10 -6.60
N ALA A 784 35.42 -28.83 -7.49
CA ALA A 784 34.35 -28.29 -8.30
C ALA A 784 33.15 -27.84 -7.42
N PHE A 785 32.74 -28.64 -6.44
CA PHE A 785 31.72 -28.29 -5.48
C PHE A 785 32.06 -27.03 -4.68
N LEU A 786 33.27 -26.96 -4.14
CA LEU A 786 33.77 -25.78 -3.42
C LEU A 786 33.78 -24.54 -4.31
N THR A 787 34.29 -24.63 -5.52
CA THR A 787 34.37 -23.49 -6.45
C THR A 787 33.04 -22.99 -6.85
N MET A 788 32.07 -23.89 -7.20
CA MET A 788 30.73 -23.50 -7.56
C MET A 788 30.01 -22.80 -6.39
N SER A 789 30.04 -23.43 -5.20
CA SER A 789 29.45 -22.83 -3.99
C SER A 789 30.05 -21.46 -3.67
N MET A 790 31.39 -21.30 -3.75
CA MET A 790 32.05 -20.01 -3.50
C MET A 790 31.75 -18.99 -4.58
N ALA A 791 31.69 -19.39 -5.86
CA ALA A 791 31.36 -18.49 -6.97
C ALA A 791 29.95 -17.94 -6.82
N GLU A 792 28.99 -18.75 -6.42
CA GLU A 792 27.60 -18.33 -6.18
C GLU A 792 27.49 -17.38 -4.98
N ILE A 793 28.14 -17.71 -3.86
CA ILE A 793 28.20 -16.81 -2.70
C ILE A 793 28.82 -15.46 -3.11
N PHE A 794 29.91 -15.42 -3.85
CA PHE A 794 30.54 -14.19 -4.32
C PHE A 794 29.68 -13.48 -5.37
N HIS A 795 29.01 -14.24 -6.26
CA HIS A 795 28.11 -13.68 -7.28
C HIS A 795 26.92 -12.98 -6.66
N SER A 796 26.44 -13.42 -5.50
CA SER A 796 25.34 -12.75 -4.78
C SER A 796 25.69 -11.28 -4.48
N PHE A 797 26.95 -10.94 -4.22
CA PHE A 797 27.39 -9.54 -4.07
C PHE A 797 27.28 -8.76 -5.38
N ASN A 798 27.57 -9.39 -6.52
CA ASN A 798 27.37 -8.76 -7.83
C ASN A 798 25.91 -8.42 -8.07
N MET A 799 24.97 -9.23 -7.54
CA MET A 799 23.53 -9.06 -7.72
C MET A 799 22.94 -7.94 -6.85
N ARG A 800 23.69 -7.30 -5.96
CA ARG A 800 23.23 -6.11 -5.23
C ARG A 800 22.80 -4.97 -6.16
N SER A 801 23.38 -4.87 -7.35
CA SER A 801 22.87 -4.03 -8.43
C SER A 801 22.96 -4.76 -9.76
N GLN A 802 21.91 -4.70 -10.58
CA GLN A 802 21.90 -5.34 -11.91
C GLN A 802 22.83 -4.65 -12.90
N ARG A 803 22.94 -3.34 -12.86
CA ARG A 803 23.70 -2.51 -13.82
C ARG A 803 24.75 -1.62 -13.15
N GLY A 804 24.53 -1.19 -11.92
CA GLY A 804 25.46 -0.37 -11.14
C GLY A 804 26.67 -1.16 -10.69
N SER A 805 27.77 -0.45 -10.34
CA SER A 805 28.93 -1.09 -9.70
C SER A 805 28.65 -1.29 -8.21
N ILE A 806 29.00 -2.49 -7.72
CA ILE A 806 28.88 -2.82 -6.29
C ILE A 806 29.73 -1.90 -5.40
N PHE A 807 30.83 -1.35 -5.94
CA PHE A 807 31.73 -0.45 -5.22
C PHE A 807 31.18 0.97 -5.06
N LYS A 808 30.08 1.32 -5.78
CA LYS A 808 29.41 2.65 -5.71
C LYS A 808 28.10 2.63 -4.92
N LEU A 809 27.68 1.47 -4.45
CA LEU A 809 26.43 1.35 -3.70
C LEU A 809 26.57 1.97 -2.30
N PRO A 810 25.59 2.78 -1.85
CA PRO A 810 25.60 3.33 -0.50
C PRO A 810 25.26 2.24 0.54
N GLY A 811 26.22 2.02 1.46
CA GLY A 811 26.04 1.13 2.59
C GLY A 811 26.22 -0.36 2.29
N HIS A 812 26.16 -1.15 3.34
CA HIS A 812 26.35 -2.61 3.30
C HIS A 812 25.01 -3.31 3.57
N ASN A 813 24.78 -4.42 2.88
CA ASN A 813 23.69 -5.35 3.21
C ASN A 813 24.22 -6.35 4.25
N ILE A 814 23.96 -6.06 5.52
CA ILE A 814 24.45 -6.89 6.65
C ILE A 814 23.86 -8.30 6.57
N MET A 815 22.62 -8.43 6.10
CA MET A 815 21.96 -9.73 5.96
C MET A 815 22.64 -10.57 4.88
N LEU A 816 23.07 -9.96 3.77
CA LEU A 816 23.80 -10.64 2.72
C LEU A 816 25.19 -11.07 3.20
N ILE A 817 25.87 -10.22 3.94
CA ILE A 817 27.19 -10.58 4.54
C ILE A 817 27.00 -11.75 5.52
N GLY A 818 25.98 -11.69 6.36
CA GLY A 818 25.65 -12.78 7.29
C GLY A 818 25.30 -14.09 6.58
N ALA A 819 24.50 -14.03 5.52
CA ALA A 819 24.17 -15.18 4.68
C ALA A 819 25.40 -15.77 4.01
N ALA A 820 26.26 -14.93 3.43
CA ALA A 820 27.51 -15.35 2.78
C ALA A 820 28.48 -16.04 3.75
N ILE A 821 28.69 -15.46 4.94
CA ILE A 821 29.55 -16.07 5.97
C ILE A 821 28.94 -17.39 6.46
N GLY A 822 27.62 -17.42 6.70
CA GLY A 822 26.91 -18.63 7.13
C GLY A 822 27.01 -19.75 6.09
N SER A 823 26.75 -19.46 4.82
CA SER A 823 26.87 -20.41 3.72
C SER A 823 28.31 -20.90 3.53
N LEU A 824 29.29 -20.01 3.63
CA LEU A 824 30.71 -20.34 3.57
C LEU A 824 31.10 -21.32 4.69
N LEU A 825 30.72 -21.01 5.93
CA LEU A 825 31.03 -21.85 7.10
C LEU A 825 30.38 -23.24 6.97
N LEU A 826 29.09 -23.27 6.58
CA LEU A 826 28.37 -24.54 6.42
C LEU A 826 28.96 -25.41 5.31
N THR A 827 29.32 -24.79 4.16
CA THR A 827 29.97 -25.50 3.05
C THR A 827 31.34 -26.04 3.46
N THR A 828 32.15 -25.26 4.19
CA THR A 828 33.42 -25.72 4.74
C THR A 828 33.24 -26.91 5.72
N VAL A 829 32.24 -26.83 6.61
CA VAL A 829 31.94 -27.90 7.57
C VAL A 829 31.60 -29.20 6.86
N VAL A 830 30.83 -29.14 5.78
CA VAL A 830 30.45 -30.35 5.01
C VAL A 830 31.67 -30.99 4.32
N CYS A 831 32.63 -30.20 3.87
CA CYS A 831 33.82 -30.71 3.21
C CYS A 831 34.89 -31.23 4.20
N GLU A 832 35.00 -30.58 5.39
CA GLU A 832 36.11 -30.87 6.31
C GLU A 832 35.75 -31.84 7.45
N VAL A 833 34.45 -31.97 7.82
CA VAL A 833 34.06 -32.91 8.87
C VAL A 833 33.98 -34.34 8.30
N PRO A 834 34.83 -35.28 8.76
CA PRO A 834 34.98 -36.61 8.12
C PRO A 834 33.67 -37.39 7.96
N LEU A 835 32.76 -37.28 8.93
CA LEU A 835 31.42 -37.94 8.87
C LEU A 835 30.58 -37.38 7.73
N LEU A 836 30.58 -36.03 7.56
CA LEU A 836 29.80 -35.35 6.54
C LEU A 836 30.47 -35.49 5.17
N ALA A 837 31.80 -35.27 5.10
CA ALA A 837 32.55 -35.40 3.86
C ALA A 837 32.38 -36.84 3.29
N GLY A 838 32.50 -37.87 4.13
CA GLY A 838 32.23 -39.26 3.72
C GLY A 838 30.82 -39.49 3.23
N ALA A 839 29.82 -38.91 3.86
CA ALA A 839 28.42 -39.00 3.44
C ALA A 839 28.13 -38.35 2.09
N PHE A 840 28.79 -37.19 1.82
CA PHE A 840 28.69 -36.50 0.53
C PHE A 840 29.66 -37.09 -0.53
N GLY A 841 30.59 -37.98 -0.14
CA GLY A 841 31.57 -38.56 -1.03
C GLY A 841 32.70 -37.58 -1.40
N PHE A 842 32.99 -36.65 -0.51
CA PHE A 842 34.13 -35.73 -0.63
C PHE A 842 35.44 -36.31 -0.10
N THR A 843 36.51 -35.86 -0.67
CA THR A 843 37.85 -36.14 -0.21
C THR A 843 38.38 -34.97 0.65
N SER A 844 39.34 -35.22 1.50
CA SER A 844 39.99 -34.15 2.26
C SER A 844 40.81 -33.27 1.32
N VAL A 845 40.56 -31.98 1.33
CA VAL A 845 41.19 -31.00 0.45
C VAL A 845 42.32 -30.30 1.18
N GLU A 846 43.51 -30.22 0.57
CA GLU A 846 44.61 -29.48 1.14
C GLU A 846 44.34 -27.96 1.14
N LEU A 847 44.99 -27.21 2.05
CA LEU A 847 44.84 -25.75 2.15
C LEU A 847 45.13 -25.03 0.83
N GLY A 848 46.08 -25.56 0.02
CA GLY A 848 46.40 -25.02 -1.31
C GLY A 848 45.24 -25.15 -2.31
N GLU A 849 44.62 -26.31 -2.35
CA GLU A 849 43.49 -26.63 -3.19
C GLU A 849 42.26 -25.79 -2.80
N TYR A 850 42.00 -25.66 -1.49
CA TYR A 850 40.96 -24.82 -0.95
C TYR A 850 41.16 -23.34 -1.35
N ALA A 851 42.43 -22.85 -1.27
CA ALA A 851 42.75 -21.48 -1.70
C ALA A 851 42.53 -21.28 -3.21
N ILE A 852 42.83 -22.28 -4.05
CA ILE A 852 42.60 -22.25 -5.50
C ILE A 852 41.08 -22.20 -5.76
N ALA A 853 40.30 -23.03 -5.09
CA ALA A 853 38.83 -23.07 -5.25
C ALA A 853 38.18 -21.73 -4.88
N ILE A 854 38.58 -21.13 -3.74
CA ILE A 854 38.10 -19.78 -3.34
C ILE A 854 38.55 -18.74 -4.35
N GLY A 855 39.82 -18.78 -4.80
CA GLY A 855 40.36 -17.83 -5.75
C GLY A 855 39.63 -17.83 -7.09
N LEU A 856 39.31 -19.00 -7.61
CA LEU A 856 38.53 -19.19 -8.81
C LEU A 856 37.11 -18.66 -8.61
N GLY A 857 36.46 -19.02 -7.49
CA GLY A 857 35.12 -18.49 -7.13
C GLY A 857 35.13 -16.96 -7.04
N PHE A 858 36.13 -16.35 -6.44
CA PHE A 858 36.28 -14.90 -6.32
C PHE A 858 36.39 -14.19 -7.68
N CYS A 859 36.94 -14.83 -8.71
CA CYS A 859 37.07 -14.28 -10.05
C CYS A 859 35.73 -13.83 -10.67
N VAL A 860 34.60 -14.36 -10.18
CA VAL A 860 33.29 -13.96 -10.65
C VAL A 860 33.00 -12.47 -10.40
N ILE A 861 33.55 -11.90 -9.30
CA ILE A 861 33.32 -10.49 -8.96
C ILE A 861 33.94 -9.54 -10.02
N PRO A 862 35.26 -9.55 -10.25
CA PRO A 862 35.86 -8.63 -11.20
C PRO A 862 35.40 -8.85 -12.65
N ILE A 863 35.11 -10.08 -13.06
CA ILE A 863 34.64 -10.38 -14.41
C ILE A 863 33.23 -9.79 -14.64
N VAL A 864 32.30 -10.01 -13.72
CA VAL A 864 30.94 -9.46 -13.84
C VAL A 864 30.97 -7.93 -13.75
N GLU A 865 31.81 -7.34 -12.88
CA GLU A 865 31.95 -5.87 -12.82
C GLU A 865 32.52 -5.28 -14.12
N LEU A 866 33.44 -5.98 -14.79
CA LEU A 866 33.94 -5.59 -16.10
C LEU A 866 32.83 -5.61 -17.16
N VAL A 867 32.02 -6.67 -17.19
CA VAL A 867 30.87 -6.75 -18.10
C VAL A 867 29.88 -5.63 -17.85
N LYS A 868 29.54 -5.35 -16.58
CA LYS A 868 28.67 -4.23 -16.22
C LYS A 868 29.26 -2.88 -16.63
N LEU A 869 30.58 -2.70 -16.54
CA LEU A 869 31.26 -1.49 -17.01
C LEU A 869 31.07 -1.32 -18.52
N ILE A 870 31.30 -2.38 -19.30
CA ILE A 870 31.10 -2.38 -20.77
C ILE A 870 29.64 -2.06 -21.11
N GLN A 871 28.68 -2.66 -20.42
CA GLN A 871 27.25 -2.41 -20.61
C GLN A 871 26.89 -0.94 -20.35
N ARG A 872 27.41 -0.31 -19.28
CA ARG A 872 27.22 1.11 -18.99
C ARG A 872 27.82 2.03 -20.06
N LEU A 873 29.02 1.73 -20.52
CA LEU A 873 29.67 2.51 -21.57
C LEU A 873 28.93 2.44 -22.92
N THR A 874 28.39 1.27 -23.24
CA THR A 874 27.59 1.09 -24.48
C THR A 874 26.23 1.74 -24.39
N ALA A 875 25.59 1.74 -23.20
CA ALA A 875 24.33 2.44 -22.97
C ALA A 875 24.50 3.96 -23.06
N ALA A 876 25.57 4.52 -22.47
CA ALA A 876 25.86 5.96 -22.55
C ALA A 876 26.06 6.43 -24.00
N LYS A 877 26.81 5.67 -24.81
CA LYS A 877 26.96 5.97 -26.25
C LYS A 877 25.65 5.98 -27.04
N LYS A 878 24.66 5.17 -26.65
CA LYS A 878 23.34 5.18 -27.30
C LYS A 878 22.52 6.41 -26.90
N SER A 879 22.65 6.91 -25.67
CA SER A 879 21.93 8.12 -25.24
C SER A 879 22.50 9.41 -25.82
N ASP A 880 23.78 9.44 -26.20
CA ASP A 880 24.42 10.58 -26.86
C ASP A 880 24.13 10.65 -28.39
N ILE A 881 23.52 9.60 -28.96
CA ILE A 881 23.19 9.50 -30.39
C ILE A 881 21.69 9.75 -30.66
N VAL A 882 20.84 9.71 -29.62
CA VAL A 882 19.41 10.03 -29.68
C VAL A 882 19.14 11.40 -29.06
#